data_713744609304c1dd4167771555fe04fa
#
_entry.id   713744609304c1dd4167771555fe04fa
#
_cell.length_a   1.000
_cell.length_b   1.000
_cell.length_c   1.000
_cell.angle_alpha   90.00
_cell.angle_beta   90.00
_cell.angle_gamma   90.00
#
_symmetry.space_group_name_H-M   'P 1'
#
loop_
_entity.id
_entity.type
_entity.pdbx_description
1 polymer ?
#
loop_
_entity_poly.entity_id
_entity_poly.type
_entity_poly.pdbx_seq_one_letter_code
_entity_poly.pdbx_strand_id
1 'polypeptide(L)'
;MLKLVQTENGMVRGFQGNNTRISVFKGIPFAAPPVGENRWRAPQPCANWEGVRECSKFAPISMQDQPGVGTDIYCREWHVDKDIEMDEDCLYLNVWTPANSTEDNLPVLVWFFGGGFQWGYPREMEFNGENIAKRGVIVVSVNYRLNVFGFLTHPDLCKESPDAPANFGNLDQQAGIKWVVNNIKNFGGDPKNITIAGQSAGGGSVLTHLTAPSSIGLYQKAIVYSGIIESPYIKDSVITPKPIAETCKMGEKFLETLGVSSIEEARKIDAKTLLGKASDFRNQNMFFFTPCIDDVYLKGEPFQLMLEGKQANVPILAGNTYDEFKSFIFAESKEDFEEKARNAFGDRAEQFLSFPESHLVEDGNKYANVRGIECSVKAALDKTDAPSFYYSFEVDIPGEDNPGTFHSVDLWFFFETLAACWRPFVGRHYDIARQMTNYITNFIKNGNPNGLDIDGSEMPKWLAYKNNAQNEMHFTADGCVPKVQDSAFIQFFIDWLTDRTLGTVSTSARPDASVAALQIPMKKQAFNPYLPSWEYIPDGEPYVFGDRVYIYGSHDFWNGDFFCPGDYVSWSAPVNDLGCWRYEGVSFRRSDDPDNGNDQGCLYAPDVTVGPDGMYYLFYVLDNQSVVAVAKSDKPQGLFKFYGHVHYEDGTLLGKKETDEPQFDPGVITIGDTTYLYTGFCGQTDASRHGAMVTVIGPDMLTIKKGPAFIVPGTMYAGGTDFEGHAFFEAPSIRERNGIFYFIYSSQVMHELCYATSKDPEGPFTYGGVIVSNCDIGISTNKEVDRPIAYGANNHGSIVQIGDDWYIFYHRHTNNTWYSRQGCAEKITFEEDGSIKQVEMTSCGLNGGPLRDTDEYPAYIACNIFNPTGKKDPYVGQHNVARVVQDGKDGDHNTAYVSEISENTVIGFKYFDFKGVTGIELTVRGYGNGTFEVRTSIDGPVLAEIPVRFMTVWEKYTSNCNIEDGIRPLYLTYKGGGNVKLKSFKFIHG
;
A
#
# COMPACT_ATOMS: atom_id res chain seq x y z
N MET A 1 -11.50 1.84 -34.12
CA MET A 1 -10.13 1.94 -33.60
C MET A 1 -9.21 2.51 -34.66
N LEU A 2 -8.58 3.64 -34.38
CA LEU A 2 -7.69 4.36 -35.30
C LEU A 2 -6.32 3.70 -35.33
N LYS A 3 -5.92 3.05 -36.41
CA LYS A 3 -4.59 2.41 -36.59
C LYS A 3 -3.70 3.07 -37.63
N LEU A 4 -4.29 3.88 -38.50
CA LEU A 4 -3.58 4.62 -39.52
C LEU A 4 -3.98 6.08 -39.40
N VAL A 5 -3.01 6.94 -39.10
CA VAL A 5 -3.24 8.33 -38.77
C VAL A 5 -2.32 9.24 -39.56
N GLN A 6 -2.86 10.36 -40.07
CA GLN A 6 -2.09 11.40 -40.73
C GLN A 6 -1.55 12.36 -39.65
N THR A 7 -0.25 12.58 -39.64
CA THR A 7 0.41 13.66 -38.89
C THR A 7 0.81 14.80 -39.82
N GLU A 8 1.25 15.92 -39.29
CA GLU A 8 1.75 17.04 -40.11
C GLU A 8 2.94 16.64 -41.00
N ASN A 9 3.72 15.61 -40.60
CA ASN A 9 4.92 15.18 -41.32
C ASN A 9 4.71 13.93 -42.22
N GLY A 10 3.62 13.23 -42.06
CA GLY A 10 3.32 12.02 -42.89
C GLY A 10 2.40 11.02 -42.18
N MET A 11 2.13 9.91 -42.82
CA MET A 11 1.26 8.85 -42.32
C MET A 11 2.00 7.98 -41.30
N VAL A 12 1.34 7.64 -40.17
CA VAL A 12 1.84 6.68 -39.17
C VAL A 12 0.88 5.52 -38.98
N ARG A 13 1.41 4.31 -38.81
CA ARG A 13 0.62 3.14 -38.46
C ARG A 13 0.98 2.66 -37.04
N GLY A 14 -0.02 2.61 -36.16
CA GLY A 14 0.02 1.98 -34.87
C GLY A 14 -0.41 0.52 -34.92
N PHE A 15 -0.31 -0.11 -33.77
CA PHE A 15 -0.73 -1.48 -33.53
C PHE A 15 -1.77 -1.56 -32.43
N GLN A 16 -2.32 -2.73 -32.23
CA GLN A 16 -3.28 -2.99 -31.16
C GLN A 16 -2.53 -3.25 -29.86
N GLY A 17 -2.90 -2.55 -28.79
CA GLY A 17 -2.37 -2.77 -27.45
C GLY A 17 -2.77 -4.13 -26.85
N ASN A 18 -2.32 -4.40 -25.64
CA ASN A 18 -2.77 -5.58 -24.88
C ASN A 18 -4.28 -5.52 -24.62
N ASN A 19 -4.80 -4.32 -24.32
CA ASN A 19 -6.22 -4.08 -24.40
C ASN A 19 -6.62 -3.84 -25.87
N THR A 20 -7.44 -4.74 -26.40
CA THR A 20 -7.84 -4.75 -27.82
C THR A 20 -8.62 -3.52 -28.26
N ARG A 21 -9.06 -2.66 -27.34
CA ARG A 21 -9.77 -1.39 -27.63
C ARG A 21 -8.83 -0.20 -27.74
N ILE A 22 -7.52 -0.38 -27.56
CA ILE A 22 -6.54 0.70 -27.55
C ILE A 22 -5.58 0.52 -28.72
N SER A 23 -5.38 1.59 -29.46
CA SER A 23 -4.32 1.69 -30.47
C SER A 23 -3.09 2.33 -29.86
N VAL A 24 -1.94 1.77 -30.17
CA VAL A 24 -0.65 2.21 -29.64
C VAL A 24 0.26 2.59 -30.80
N PHE A 25 0.88 3.76 -30.72
CA PHE A 25 1.86 4.25 -31.68
C PHE A 25 3.14 4.54 -30.91
N LYS A 26 4.23 3.90 -31.25
CA LYS A 26 5.54 4.03 -30.60
C LYS A 26 6.57 4.62 -31.57
N GLY A 27 7.38 5.57 -31.08
CA GLY A 27 8.47 6.14 -31.85
C GLY A 27 8.03 7.05 -32.99
N ILE A 28 7.07 7.95 -32.75
CA ILE A 28 6.72 9.01 -33.70
C ILE A 28 7.72 10.15 -33.52
N PRO A 29 8.49 10.58 -34.54
CA PRO A 29 9.39 11.71 -34.45
C PRO A 29 8.58 13.03 -34.40
N PHE A 30 8.93 13.92 -33.48
CA PHE A 30 8.30 15.24 -33.35
C PHE A 30 9.25 16.41 -33.66
N ALA A 31 10.55 16.11 -33.80
CA ALA A 31 11.57 17.05 -34.19
C ALA A 31 12.66 16.37 -35.02
N ALA A 32 13.52 17.14 -35.68
CA ALA A 32 14.71 16.64 -36.32
C ALA A 32 15.72 16.05 -35.32
N PRO A 33 16.52 15.03 -35.67
CA PRO A 33 17.57 14.51 -34.80
C PRO A 33 18.50 15.59 -34.27
N PRO A 34 18.71 15.67 -32.93
CA PRO A 34 19.56 16.67 -32.32
C PRO A 34 21.04 16.26 -32.36
N VAL A 35 21.54 15.88 -33.51
CA VAL A 35 22.89 15.37 -33.77
C VAL A 35 23.73 16.37 -34.56
N GLY A 36 25.06 16.29 -34.45
CA GLY A 36 25.99 17.12 -35.20
C GLY A 36 25.74 18.62 -34.96
N GLU A 37 25.42 19.39 -36.00
CA GLU A 37 25.14 20.81 -35.89
C GLU A 37 23.89 21.14 -35.07
N ASN A 38 22.95 20.20 -34.92
CA ASN A 38 21.76 20.38 -34.09
C ASN A 38 22.00 20.07 -32.59
N ARG A 39 23.16 19.49 -32.23
CA ARG A 39 23.52 19.28 -30.84
C ARG A 39 23.60 20.64 -30.15
N TRP A 40 22.95 20.79 -28.98
CA TRP A 40 22.84 22.04 -28.22
C TRP A 40 22.20 23.20 -29.00
N ARG A 41 21.16 22.88 -29.79
CA ARG A 41 20.22 23.85 -30.38
C ARG A 41 18.78 23.52 -29.96
N ALA A 42 17.91 24.50 -30.04
CA ALA A 42 16.49 24.29 -29.93
C ALA A 42 16.04 23.18 -30.90
N PRO A 43 15.00 22.39 -30.60
CA PRO A 43 14.52 21.35 -31.51
C PRO A 43 14.14 21.95 -32.86
N GLN A 44 14.65 21.34 -33.93
CA GLN A 44 14.42 21.77 -35.30
C GLN A 44 13.21 21.04 -35.92
N PRO A 45 12.52 21.59 -36.93
CA PRO A 45 11.37 20.97 -37.54
C PRO A 45 11.67 19.55 -38.04
N CYS A 46 10.76 18.63 -37.76
CA CYS A 46 10.84 17.24 -38.23
C CYS A 46 10.71 17.20 -39.77
N ALA A 47 11.51 16.36 -40.45
CA ALA A 47 11.40 16.15 -41.86
C ALA A 47 10.10 15.40 -42.22
N ASN A 48 9.49 15.79 -43.36
CA ASN A 48 8.35 15.04 -43.90
C ASN A 48 8.81 13.72 -44.49
N TRP A 49 7.96 12.68 -44.40
CA TRP A 49 8.19 11.37 -45.03
C TRP A 49 7.06 10.97 -46.00
N GLU A 50 7.42 10.21 -47.01
CA GLU A 50 6.47 9.59 -47.90
C GLU A 50 6.08 8.19 -47.41
N GLY A 51 4.88 7.75 -47.76
CA GLY A 51 4.37 6.44 -47.36
C GLY A 51 3.90 6.38 -45.95
N VAL A 52 3.89 5.17 -45.35
CA VAL A 52 3.42 4.90 -44.01
C VAL A 52 4.61 4.51 -43.11
N ARG A 53 4.83 5.26 -42.03
CA ARG A 53 5.80 4.91 -41.01
C ARG A 53 5.17 3.94 -40.04
N GLU A 54 5.80 2.78 -39.85
CA GLU A 54 5.37 1.78 -38.87
C GLU A 54 5.83 2.20 -37.46
N CYS A 55 4.86 2.47 -36.59
CA CYS A 55 5.09 2.95 -35.22
C CYS A 55 4.79 1.84 -34.21
N SER A 56 5.47 0.68 -34.35
CA SER A 56 5.30 -0.51 -33.54
C SER A 56 6.39 -0.72 -32.48
N LYS A 57 7.49 0.05 -32.53
CA LYS A 57 8.64 -0.07 -31.61
C LYS A 57 8.96 1.27 -31.00
N PHE A 58 9.37 1.26 -29.76
CA PHE A 58 9.97 2.45 -29.13
C PHE A 58 11.24 2.86 -29.87
N ALA A 59 11.46 4.16 -29.98
CA ALA A 59 12.71 4.72 -30.45
C ALA A 59 13.82 4.60 -29.38
N PRO A 60 15.10 4.86 -29.74
CA PRO A 60 16.18 4.95 -28.78
C PRO A 60 15.87 5.95 -27.67
N ILE A 61 16.36 5.68 -26.46
CA ILE A 61 16.28 6.60 -25.35
C ILE A 61 17.38 7.66 -25.44
N SER A 62 17.21 8.75 -24.70
CA SER A 62 18.22 9.81 -24.62
C SER A 62 19.53 9.28 -24.02
N MET A 63 20.67 9.79 -24.51
CA MET A 63 22.00 9.49 -23.99
C MET A 63 22.07 9.74 -22.47
N GLN A 64 22.38 8.71 -21.69
CA GLN A 64 22.46 8.72 -20.22
C GLN A 64 23.37 7.61 -19.71
N ASP A 65 23.68 7.57 -18.42
CA ASP A 65 24.35 6.43 -17.81
C ASP A 65 23.51 5.16 -18.06
N GLN A 66 24.19 4.01 -18.24
CA GLN A 66 23.51 2.76 -18.61
C GLN A 66 22.45 2.35 -17.58
N PRO A 67 21.16 2.27 -17.92
CA PRO A 67 20.14 1.73 -17.01
C PRO A 67 20.44 0.29 -16.60
N GLY A 68 19.91 -0.13 -15.44
CA GLY A 68 20.06 -1.51 -14.94
C GLY A 68 21.45 -1.88 -14.45
N VAL A 69 22.37 -0.92 -14.37
CA VAL A 69 23.74 -1.09 -13.87
C VAL A 69 23.89 -0.25 -12.60
N GLY A 70 23.43 -0.77 -11.49
CA GLY A 70 23.49 -0.10 -10.19
C GLY A 70 22.88 -0.96 -9.09
N THR A 71 23.01 -0.48 -7.86
CA THR A 71 22.44 -1.14 -6.68
C THR A 71 21.39 -0.31 -5.98
N ASP A 72 21.07 0.87 -6.52
CA ASP A 72 20.01 1.73 -5.99
C ASP A 72 18.64 1.13 -6.24
N ILE A 73 17.64 1.65 -5.51
CA ILE A 73 16.27 1.15 -5.59
C ILE A 73 15.69 1.26 -7.02
N TYR A 74 16.02 2.32 -7.76
CA TYR A 74 15.47 2.58 -9.09
C TYR A 74 15.96 1.56 -10.14
N CYS A 75 17.21 1.07 -10.01
CA CYS A 75 17.73 -0.01 -10.86
C CYS A 75 17.00 -1.34 -10.67
N ARG A 76 16.32 -1.54 -9.54
CA ARG A 76 15.47 -2.72 -9.29
C ARG A 76 14.01 -2.48 -9.64
N GLU A 77 13.54 -1.23 -9.55
CA GLU A 77 12.14 -0.89 -9.80
C GLU A 77 11.81 -0.84 -11.29
N TRP A 78 12.46 0.03 -12.03
CA TRP A 78 12.11 0.30 -13.42
C TRP A 78 13.29 0.53 -14.38
N HIS A 79 14.46 0.95 -13.91
CA HIS A 79 15.67 1.05 -14.72
C HIS A 79 16.35 -0.33 -14.90
N VAL A 80 15.59 -1.32 -15.29
CA VAL A 80 16.03 -2.73 -15.27
C VAL A 80 16.64 -3.22 -16.60
N ASP A 81 16.40 -2.52 -17.70
CA ASP A 81 16.82 -2.91 -19.05
C ASP A 81 18.24 -2.40 -19.35
N LYS A 82 19.23 -3.22 -19.06
CA LYS A 82 20.65 -2.91 -19.32
C LYS A 82 21.06 -2.95 -20.81
N ASP A 83 20.24 -3.49 -21.67
CA ASP A 83 20.51 -3.63 -23.11
C ASP A 83 19.69 -2.60 -23.94
N ILE A 84 19.13 -1.58 -23.28
CA ILE A 84 18.32 -0.54 -23.92
C ILE A 84 19.16 0.29 -24.92
N GLU A 85 18.62 0.50 -26.10
CA GLU A 85 19.27 1.32 -27.13
C GLU A 85 19.20 2.80 -26.76
N MET A 86 20.35 3.49 -26.79
CA MET A 86 20.51 4.91 -26.54
C MET A 86 21.12 5.60 -27.73
N ASP A 87 20.57 6.75 -28.10
CA ASP A 87 21.10 7.60 -29.17
C ASP A 87 20.82 9.07 -28.91
N GLU A 88 21.59 9.98 -29.51
CA GLU A 88 21.23 11.39 -29.55
C GLU A 88 19.98 11.64 -30.42
N ASP A 89 19.73 10.80 -31.43
CA ASP A 89 18.45 10.80 -32.19
C ASP A 89 17.32 10.19 -31.35
N CYS A 90 16.86 10.99 -30.39
CA CYS A 90 15.92 10.57 -29.34
C CYS A 90 14.62 11.38 -29.29
N LEU A 91 14.39 12.35 -30.21
CA LEU A 91 13.23 13.22 -30.12
C LEU A 91 11.97 12.58 -30.73
N TYR A 92 11.45 11.60 -29.99
CA TYR A 92 10.29 10.80 -30.34
C TYR A 92 9.26 10.79 -29.22
N LEU A 93 8.00 10.58 -29.58
CA LEU A 93 6.90 10.42 -28.64
C LEU A 93 6.10 9.14 -28.92
N ASN A 94 5.28 8.72 -27.94
CA ASN A 94 4.42 7.55 -28.05
C ASN A 94 2.98 7.95 -27.73
N VAL A 95 2.00 7.32 -28.39
CA VAL A 95 0.57 7.63 -28.21
C VAL A 95 -0.22 6.36 -27.92
N TRP A 96 -1.02 6.37 -26.87
CA TRP A 96 -2.06 5.37 -26.56
C TRP A 96 -3.41 6.04 -26.73
N THR A 97 -4.24 5.55 -27.65
CA THR A 97 -5.57 6.12 -27.91
C THR A 97 -6.66 5.07 -27.91
N PRO A 98 -7.74 5.26 -27.12
CA PRO A 98 -8.95 4.44 -27.20
C PRO A 98 -9.92 4.89 -28.29
N ALA A 99 -9.59 5.93 -29.06
CA ALA A 99 -10.49 6.53 -30.04
C ALA A 99 -10.83 5.58 -31.19
N ASN A 100 -12.07 5.67 -31.63
CA ASN A 100 -12.58 5.00 -32.84
C ASN A 100 -12.66 5.94 -34.02
N SER A 101 -12.75 7.24 -33.77
CA SER A 101 -12.91 8.31 -34.76
C SER A 101 -12.07 9.53 -34.38
N THR A 102 -11.70 10.32 -35.36
CA THR A 102 -11.07 11.64 -35.17
C THR A 102 -12.00 12.66 -34.52
N GLU A 103 -13.29 12.37 -34.46
CA GLU A 103 -14.33 13.23 -33.88
C GLU A 103 -14.66 12.86 -32.42
N ASP A 104 -13.99 11.89 -31.81
CA ASP A 104 -14.25 11.46 -30.44
C ASP A 104 -13.88 12.55 -29.42
N ASN A 105 -12.97 13.48 -29.76
CA ASN A 105 -12.56 14.63 -28.94
C ASN A 105 -12.20 14.27 -27.50
N LEU A 106 -11.38 13.24 -27.34
CA LEU A 106 -10.97 12.73 -26.02
C LEU A 106 -9.96 13.67 -25.34
N PRO A 107 -9.99 13.78 -24.01
CA PRO A 107 -8.97 14.50 -23.24
C PRO A 107 -7.59 13.85 -23.42
N VAL A 108 -6.55 14.65 -23.30
CA VAL A 108 -5.16 14.24 -23.57
C VAL A 108 -4.29 14.44 -22.35
N LEU A 109 -3.50 13.44 -22.00
CA LEU A 109 -2.41 13.50 -21.03
C LEU A 109 -1.08 13.54 -21.78
N VAL A 110 -0.25 14.55 -21.53
CA VAL A 110 1.15 14.61 -22.00
C VAL A 110 2.06 14.36 -20.80
N TRP A 111 2.86 13.31 -20.87
CA TRP A 111 3.69 12.82 -19.78
C TRP A 111 5.16 13.14 -19.99
N PHE A 112 5.81 13.69 -18.94
CA PHE A 112 7.24 13.90 -18.80
C PHE A 112 7.80 13.06 -17.66
N PHE A 113 8.73 12.17 -17.99
CA PHE A 113 9.38 11.31 -16.99
C PHE A 113 10.37 12.08 -16.12
N GLY A 114 10.72 11.51 -14.94
CA GLY A 114 11.66 12.05 -13.99
C GLY A 114 13.11 11.60 -14.22
N GLY A 115 13.91 11.59 -13.14
CA GLY A 115 15.30 11.14 -13.16
C GLY A 115 16.33 12.29 -13.07
N GLY A 116 16.03 13.36 -12.31
CA GLY A 116 16.97 14.45 -12.00
C GLY A 116 17.51 15.20 -13.22
N PHE A 117 16.82 15.16 -14.35
CA PHE A 117 17.28 15.63 -15.66
C PHE A 117 18.52 14.92 -16.20
N GLN A 118 18.97 13.85 -15.54
CA GLN A 118 20.16 13.07 -15.90
C GLN A 118 19.78 11.72 -16.51
N TRP A 119 18.69 11.12 -16.06
CA TRP A 119 18.24 9.74 -16.35
C TRP A 119 16.76 9.68 -16.69
N GLY A 120 16.30 8.49 -17.01
CA GLY A 120 14.89 8.20 -17.27
C GLY A 120 14.54 8.13 -18.76
N TYR A 121 13.40 7.53 -19.06
CA TYR A 121 12.94 7.35 -20.46
C TYR A 121 11.44 7.01 -20.54
N PRO A 122 10.75 7.31 -21.64
CA PRO A 122 9.29 7.17 -21.72
C PRO A 122 8.79 5.72 -21.88
N ARG A 123 9.68 4.73 -21.95
CA ARG A 123 9.30 3.30 -22.06
C ARG A 123 9.58 2.50 -20.79
N GLU A 124 9.87 3.15 -19.67
CA GLU A 124 9.91 2.50 -18.37
C GLU A 124 8.59 1.77 -18.14
N MET A 125 8.65 0.61 -17.47
CA MET A 125 7.49 -0.31 -17.48
C MET A 125 6.28 0.24 -16.72
N GLU A 126 6.48 1.15 -15.77
CA GLU A 126 5.41 1.82 -15.05
C GLU A 126 4.64 2.82 -15.93
N PHE A 127 5.23 3.36 -17.01
CA PHE A 127 4.61 4.38 -17.87
C PHE A 127 3.74 3.82 -18.98
N ASN A 128 3.30 2.57 -18.89
CA ASN A 128 2.36 2.04 -19.87
C ASN A 128 1.00 2.74 -19.80
N GLY A 129 0.66 3.51 -20.83
CA GLY A 129 -0.55 4.34 -20.87
C GLY A 129 -1.88 3.59 -21.06
N GLU A 130 -1.89 2.27 -21.25
CA GLU A 130 -3.11 1.52 -21.60
C GLU A 130 -4.20 1.61 -20.52
N ASN A 131 -3.83 1.59 -19.24
CA ASN A 131 -4.81 1.63 -18.15
C ASN A 131 -5.46 3.03 -17.98
N ILE A 132 -4.73 4.08 -18.27
CA ILE A 132 -5.29 5.43 -18.35
C ILE A 132 -6.16 5.55 -19.61
N ALA A 133 -5.67 5.03 -20.74
CA ALA A 133 -6.39 5.11 -22.01
C ALA A 133 -7.72 4.35 -22.00
N LYS A 134 -7.81 3.19 -21.31
CA LYS A 134 -9.10 2.46 -21.17
C LYS A 134 -10.20 3.28 -20.49
N ARG A 135 -9.84 4.37 -19.80
CA ARG A 135 -10.76 5.31 -19.14
C ARG A 135 -11.16 6.49 -20.05
N GLY A 136 -10.84 6.42 -21.33
CA GLY A 136 -11.23 7.43 -22.33
C GLY A 136 -10.31 8.67 -22.35
N VAL A 137 -9.03 8.50 -22.06
CA VAL A 137 -7.99 9.53 -22.13
C VAL A 137 -6.94 9.10 -23.16
N ILE A 138 -6.47 10.00 -23.99
CA ILE A 138 -5.29 9.76 -24.84
C ILE A 138 -4.04 10.06 -24.02
N VAL A 139 -3.09 9.12 -23.98
CA VAL A 139 -1.81 9.29 -23.31
C VAL A 139 -0.71 9.53 -24.35
N VAL A 140 0.10 10.56 -24.14
CA VAL A 140 1.27 10.86 -24.97
C VAL A 140 2.48 10.95 -24.07
N SER A 141 3.47 10.06 -24.20
CA SER A 141 4.75 10.17 -23.49
C SER A 141 5.81 10.77 -24.43
N VAL A 142 6.52 11.79 -23.92
CA VAL A 142 7.49 12.57 -24.72
C VAL A 142 8.89 12.25 -24.23
N ASN A 143 9.79 11.86 -25.16
CA ASN A 143 11.20 11.78 -24.85
C ASN A 143 11.85 13.17 -25.05
N TYR A 144 12.89 13.46 -24.28
CA TYR A 144 13.61 14.73 -24.33
C TYR A 144 15.08 14.54 -24.00
N ARG A 145 15.93 15.46 -24.43
CA ARG A 145 17.37 15.41 -24.12
C ARG A 145 17.65 15.63 -22.64
N LEU A 146 18.59 14.88 -22.11
CA LEU A 146 18.98 14.85 -20.72
C LEU A 146 20.42 15.39 -20.53
N ASN A 147 20.79 15.60 -19.28
CA ASN A 147 22.16 15.91 -18.83
C ASN A 147 22.88 16.95 -19.72
N VAL A 148 24.14 16.70 -20.06
CA VAL A 148 24.92 17.61 -20.90
C VAL A 148 24.30 17.84 -22.27
N PHE A 149 23.55 16.88 -22.82
CA PHE A 149 22.92 17.00 -24.14
C PHE A 149 21.71 17.94 -24.12
N GLY A 150 20.98 17.97 -23.00
CA GLY A 150 19.77 18.77 -22.83
C GLY A 150 20.00 20.12 -22.13
N PHE A 151 21.06 20.24 -21.33
CA PHE A 151 21.18 21.36 -20.37
C PHE A 151 22.58 21.97 -20.28
N LEU A 152 23.47 21.69 -21.25
CA LEU A 152 24.74 22.44 -21.32
C LEU A 152 24.46 23.92 -21.57
N THR A 153 25.17 24.80 -20.84
CA THR A 153 25.21 26.22 -21.04
C THR A 153 26.65 26.65 -21.33
N HIS A 154 26.83 27.57 -22.26
CA HIS A 154 28.16 28.11 -22.62
C HIS A 154 28.00 29.47 -23.26
N PRO A 155 28.93 30.45 -23.07
CA PRO A 155 28.86 31.76 -23.69
C PRO A 155 28.74 31.71 -25.22
N ASP A 156 29.34 30.72 -25.88
CA ASP A 156 29.24 30.60 -27.35
C ASP A 156 27.84 30.15 -27.78
N LEU A 157 27.15 29.29 -27.00
CA LEU A 157 25.75 28.94 -27.27
C LEU A 157 24.85 30.17 -27.13
N CYS A 158 25.09 31.00 -26.13
CA CYS A 158 24.36 32.27 -25.94
C CYS A 158 24.53 33.24 -27.10
N LYS A 159 25.71 33.26 -27.71
CA LYS A 159 26.01 34.10 -28.89
C LYS A 159 25.40 33.49 -30.17
N GLU A 160 25.47 32.15 -30.31
CA GLU A 160 24.98 31.42 -31.48
C GLU A 160 23.45 31.50 -31.59
N SER A 161 22.74 31.37 -30.47
CA SER A 161 21.28 31.32 -30.43
C SER A 161 20.72 32.16 -29.27
N PRO A 162 20.74 33.50 -29.38
CA PRO A 162 20.30 34.37 -28.28
C PRO A 162 18.81 34.21 -27.93
N ASP A 163 17.98 33.70 -28.87
CA ASP A 163 16.55 33.42 -28.68
C ASP A 163 16.28 32.03 -28.04
N ALA A 164 17.31 31.18 -27.92
CA ALA A 164 17.25 29.87 -27.29
C ALA A 164 18.63 29.43 -26.79
N PRO A 165 19.20 30.18 -25.81
CA PRO A 165 20.60 30.04 -25.41
C PRO A 165 20.88 28.77 -24.59
N ALA A 166 19.81 28.14 -24.01
CA ALA A 166 19.89 27.04 -23.07
C ALA A 166 18.58 26.25 -23.03
N ASN A 167 18.44 25.39 -22.00
CA ASN A 167 17.19 24.64 -21.67
C ASN A 167 16.69 23.76 -22.83
N PHE A 168 17.58 23.17 -23.61
CA PHE A 168 17.22 22.42 -24.82
C PHE A 168 16.29 21.24 -24.51
N GLY A 169 16.48 20.55 -23.35
CA GLY A 169 15.58 19.48 -22.89
C GLY A 169 14.15 19.97 -22.62
N ASN A 170 13.97 21.15 -22.01
CA ASN A 170 12.65 21.74 -21.81
C ASN A 170 12.05 22.26 -23.12
N LEU A 171 12.87 22.76 -24.04
CA LEU A 171 12.43 23.13 -25.38
C LEU A 171 11.97 21.91 -26.20
N ASP A 172 12.61 20.74 -26.01
CA ASP A 172 12.15 19.46 -26.60
C ASP A 172 10.76 19.09 -26.07
N GLN A 173 10.55 19.20 -24.76
CA GLN A 173 9.24 18.97 -24.12
C GLN A 173 8.19 19.93 -24.68
N GLN A 174 8.53 21.22 -24.81
CA GLN A 174 7.63 22.20 -25.42
C GLN A 174 7.30 21.87 -26.88
N ALA A 175 8.28 21.41 -27.67
CA ALA A 175 8.05 20.94 -29.04
C ALA A 175 7.10 19.72 -29.07
N GLY A 176 7.25 18.79 -28.11
CA GLY A 176 6.32 17.67 -27.93
C GLY A 176 4.90 18.15 -27.63
N ILE A 177 4.71 19.15 -26.76
CA ILE A 177 3.38 19.74 -26.48
C ILE A 177 2.82 20.38 -27.75
N LYS A 178 3.63 21.17 -28.48
CA LYS A 178 3.21 21.79 -29.76
C LYS A 178 2.81 20.74 -30.79
N TRP A 179 3.57 19.65 -30.88
CA TRP A 179 3.20 18.52 -31.75
C TRP A 179 1.82 17.95 -31.37
N VAL A 180 1.55 17.76 -30.07
CA VAL A 180 0.24 17.31 -29.59
C VAL A 180 -0.86 18.28 -30.00
N VAL A 181 -0.69 19.60 -29.79
CA VAL A 181 -1.66 20.62 -30.21
C VAL A 181 -1.99 20.50 -31.69
N ASN A 182 -0.97 20.27 -32.54
CA ASN A 182 -1.12 20.22 -33.98
C ASN A 182 -1.74 18.91 -34.50
N ASN A 183 -1.44 17.77 -33.85
CA ASN A 183 -1.68 16.46 -34.42
C ASN A 183 -2.74 15.63 -33.72
N ILE A 184 -3.02 15.91 -32.41
CA ILE A 184 -3.75 14.96 -31.57
C ILE A 184 -5.21 14.76 -31.98
N LYS A 185 -5.79 15.74 -32.69
CA LYS A 185 -7.13 15.61 -33.27
C LYS A 185 -7.23 14.39 -34.19
N ASN A 186 -6.19 14.12 -34.97
CA ASN A 186 -6.15 13.00 -35.88
C ASN A 186 -6.07 11.63 -35.18
N PHE A 187 -5.68 11.64 -33.91
CA PHE A 187 -5.72 10.49 -32.99
C PHE A 187 -7.02 10.42 -32.17
N GLY A 188 -8.00 11.29 -32.45
CA GLY A 188 -9.29 11.38 -31.77
C GLY A 188 -9.26 12.24 -30.49
N GLY A 189 -8.20 13.03 -30.27
CA GLY A 189 -8.04 13.89 -29.09
C GLY A 189 -8.54 15.31 -29.29
N ASP A 190 -8.81 15.98 -28.18
CA ASP A 190 -9.17 17.39 -28.13
C ASP A 190 -7.93 18.26 -27.85
N PRO A 191 -7.42 19.05 -28.82
CA PRO A 191 -6.29 19.94 -28.61
C PRO A 191 -6.57 21.09 -27.64
N LYS A 192 -7.82 21.27 -27.21
CA LYS A 192 -8.24 22.23 -26.19
C LYS A 192 -8.46 21.60 -24.81
N ASN A 193 -8.16 20.32 -24.66
CA ASN A 193 -8.28 19.59 -23.39
C ASN A 193 -7.03 18.78 -23.09
N ILE A 194 -5.90 19.47 -23.02
CA ILE A 194 -4.57 18.91 -22.76
C ILE A 194 -4.20 19.12 -21.30
N THR A 195 -3.76 18.06 -20.65
CA THR A 195 -3.15 18.07 -19.32
C THR A 195 -1.68 17.69 -19.46
N ILE A 196 -0.77 18.54 -19.00
CA ILE A 196 0.65 18.17 -18.87
C ILE A 196 0.87 17.54 -17.50
N ALA A 197 1.68 16.49 -17.42
CA ALA A 197 1.97 15.79 -16.17
C ALA A 197 3.41 15.30 -16.13
N GLY A 198 3.96 15.23 -14.94
CA GLY A 198 5.31 14.69 -14.74
C GLY A 198 5.64 14.47 -13.27
N GLN A 199 6.66 13.66 -13.04
CA GLN A 199 7.10 13.28 -11.69
C GLN A 199 8.57 13.67 -11.50
N SER A 200 8.98 14.08 -10.28
CA SER A 200 10.36 14.45 -9.97
C SER A 200 10.86 15.54 -10.92
N ALA A 201 11.98 15.34 -11.62
CA ALA A 201 12.45 16.27 -12.66
C ALA A 201 11.40 16.51 -13.77
N GLY A 202 10.58 15.51 -14.11
CA GLY A 202 9.41 15.69 -15.00
C GLY A 202 8.34 16.58 -14.38
N GLY A 203 8.11 16.47 -13.07
CA GLY A 203 7.27 17.41 -12.32
C GLY A 203 7.87 18.82 -12.28
N GLY A 204 9.19 18.95 -12.08
CA GLY A 204 9.95 20.19 -12.22
C GLY A 204 9.84 20.77 -13.64
N SER A 205 9.80 19.92 -14.66
CA SER A 205 9.52 20.35 -16.05
C SER A 205 8.12 20.93 -16.20
N VAL A 206 7.10 20.28 -15.61
CA VAL A 206 5.72 20.81 -15.60
C VAL A 206 5.70 22.17 -14.89
N LEU A 207 6.40 22.32 -13.77
CA LEU A 207 6.52 23.59 -13.05
C LEU A 207 7.18 24.66 -13.93
N THR A 208 8.23 24.29 -14.68
CA THR A 208 8.89 25.16 -15.64
C THR A 208 7.93 25.59 -16.74
N HIS A 209 7.13 24.67 -17.33
CA HIS A 209 6.12 25.01 -18.32
C HIS A 209 5.00 25.89 -17.76
N LEU A 210 4.60 25.69 -16.50
CA LEU A 210 3.62 26.55 -15.83
C LEU A 210 4.07 28.01 -15.72
N THR A 211 5.38 28.26 -15.65
CA THR A 211 5.98 29.58 -15.43
C THR A 211 6.70 30.13 -16.66
N ALA A 212 6.94 29.34 -17.71
CA ALA A 212 7.55 29.80 -18.96
C ALA A 212 6.51 30.47 -19.88
N PRO A 213 6.63 31.76 -20.19
CA PRO A 213 5.65 32.51 -20.99
C PRO A 213 5.33 31.88 -22.34
N SER A 214 6.32 31.26 -23.00
CA SER A 214 6.15 30.60 -24.31
C SER A 214 5.42 29.25 -24.26
N SER A 215 5.21 28.69 -23.08
CA SER A 215 4.48 27.44 -22.87
C SER A 215 3.03 27.68 -22.42
N ILE A 216 2.76 28.83 -21.78
CA ILE A 216 1.42 29.19 -21.30
C ILE A 216 0.45 29.28 -22.48
N GLY A 217 -0.69 28.58 -22.34
CA GLY A 217 -1.73 28.49 -23.36
C GLY A 217 -1.66 27.26 -24.27
N LEU A 218 -0.57 26.48 -24.20
CA LEU A 218 -0.45 25.20 -24.93
C LEU A 218 -1.21 24.06 -24.27
N TYR A 219 -1.60 24.21 -23.01
CA TYR A 219 -2.31 23.19 -22.19
C TYR A 219 -3.35 23.89 -21.33
N GLN A 220 -4.26 23.11 -20.73
CA GLN A 220 -5.38 23.63 -19.93
C GLN A 220 -5.35 23.16 -18.47
N LYS A 221 -4.53 22.16 -18.14
CA LYS A 221 -4.40 21.59 -16.78
C LYS A 221 -2.98 21.09 -16.57
N ALA A 222 -2.59 20.95 -15.30
CA ALA A 222 -1.28 20.43 -14.95
C ALA A 222 -1.35 19.45 -13.78
N ILE A 223 -0.48 18.44 -13.79
CA ILE A 223 -0.30 17.49 -12.68
C ILE A 223 1.19 17.44 -12.34
N VAL A 224 1.53 17.68 -11.08
CA VAL A 224 2.91 17.71 -10.59
C VAL A 224 3.09 16.68 -9.47
N TYR A 225 3.75 15.58 -9.78
CA TYR A 225 4.08 14.54 -8.81
C TYR A 225 5.48 14.77 -8.26
N SER A 226 5.60 15.03 -6.94
CA SER A 226 6.90 15.18 -6.25
C SER A 226 7.91 16.04 -7.01
N GLY A 227 7.45 17.14 -7.65
CA GLY A 227 8.26 17.93 -8.57
C GLY A 227 8.60 19.34 -8.10
N ILE A 228 8.06 19.77 -6.96
CA ILE A 228 8.38 21.06 -6.31
C ILE A 228 9.29 20.75 -5.13
N ILE A 229 10.60 20.69 -5.40
CA ILE A 229 11.59 20.16 -4.46
C ILE A 229 12.41 21.30 -3.86
N GLU A 230 11.92 21.84 -2.73
CA GLU A 230 12.63 22.84 -1.95
C GLU A 230 13.04 22.30 -0.58
N SER A 231 14.22 22.68 -0.13
CA SER A 231 14.64 22.36 1.24
C SER A 231 14.34 23.51 2.18
N PRO A 232 13.68 23.30 3.32
CA PRO A 232 13.46 24.35 4.29
C PRO A 232 14.75 24.81 4.99
N TYR A 233 15.84 24.03 4.94
CA TYR A 233 17.12 24.34 5.59
C TYR A 233 18.20 24.81 4.62
N ILE A 234 18.10 24.47 3.34
CA ILE A 234 19.10 24.78 2.31
C ILE A 234 18.44 25.71 1.30
N LYS A 235 19.03 26.89 1.11
CA LYS A 235 18.47 27.91 0.20
C LYS A 235 18.58 27.51 -1.27
N ASP A 236 19.69 26.87 -1.67
CA ASP A 236 19.97 26.50 -3.04
C ASP A 236 20.22 24.98 -3.14
N SER A 237 19.27 24.27 -3.69
CA SER A 237 19.43 22.86 -4.05
C SER A 237 20.28 22.70 -5.30
N VAL A 238 20.89 21.53 -5.50
CA VAL A 238 21.63 21.20 -6.74
C VAL A 238 20.76 21.21 -7.99
N ILE A 239 19.45 21.12 -7.83
CA ILE A 239 18.44 21.13 -8.92
C ILE A 239 17.71 22.47 -9.04
N THR A 240 17.90 23.41 -8.13
CA THR A 240 17.32 24.75 -8.23
C THR A 240 17.92 25.49 -9.42
N PRO A 241 17.11 26.00 -10.38
CA PRO A 241 17.60 26.70 -11.55
C PRO A 241 18.42 27.95 -11.18
N LYS A 242 19.63 28.01 -11.69
CA LYS A 242 20.56 29.12 -11.46
C LYS A 242 20.60 30.07 -12.66
N PRO A 243 21.02 31.36 -12.48
CA PRO A 243 21.20 32.27 -13.61
C PRO A 243 22.17 31.68 -14.64
N ILE A 244 21.87 31.88 -15.94
CA ILE A 244 22.69 31.34 -17.05
C ILE A 244 24.15 31.82 -16.98
N ALA A 245 24.41 33.05 -16.48
CA ALA A 245 25.78 33.57 -16.31
C ALA A 245 26.60 32.72 -15.30
N GLU A 246 25.96 32.08 -14.34
CA GLU A 246 26.61 31.18 -13.39
C GLU A 246 26.85 29.82 -14.01
N THR A 247 25.83 29.24 -14.65
CA THR A 247 25.94 27.92 -15.26
C THR A 247 26.88 27.89 -16.47
N CYS A 248 27.01 29.01 -17.21
CA CYS A 248 28.02 29.15 -18.28
C CYS A 248 29.45 28.96 -17.79
N LYS A 249 29.80 29.43 -16.59
CA LYS A 249 31.13 29.19 -16.01
C LYS A 249 31.42 27.72 -15.80
N MET A 250 30.40 26.94 -15.45
CA MET A 250 30.52 25.51 -15.31
C MET A 250 30.65 24.84 -16.69
N GLY A 251 29.94 25.33 -17.69
CA GLY A 251 30.08 24.88 -19.07
C GLY A 251 31.47 25.15 -19.66
N GLU A 252 32.05 26.32 -19.41
CA GLU A 252 33.45 26.61 -19.77
C GLU A 252 34.41 25.62 -19.11
N LYS A 253 34.28 25.43 -17.80
CA LYS A 253 35.07 24.43 -17.05
C LYS A 253 34.90 23.02 -17.57
N PHE A 254 33.71 22.67 -18.00
CA PHE A 254 33.45 21.34 -18.60
C PHE A 254 34.19 21.20 -19.94
N LEU A 255 34.16 22.21 -20.82
CA LEU A 255 34.89 22.19 -22.08
C LEU A 255 36.43 22.05 -21.87
N GLU A 256 36.96 22.67 -20.81
CA GLU A 256 38.37 22.47 -20.43
C GLU A 256 38.66 20.99 -20.14
N THR A 257 37.74 20.27 -19.47
CA THR A 257 37.93 18.81 -19.19
C THR A 257 37.86 17.94 -20.46
N LEU A 258 37.22 18.47 -21.52
CA LEU A 258 37.20 17.83 -22.84
C LEU A 258 38.44 18.11 -23.64
N GLY A 259 39.28 19.09 -23.24
CA GLY A 259 40.46 19.54 -23.97
C GLY A 259 40.15 20.33 -25.23
N VAL A 260 38.97 20.97 -25.31
CA VAL A 260 38.51 21.80 -26.42
C VAL A 260 38.20 23.22 -25.96
N SER A 261 38.24 24.17 -26.89
CA SER A 261 38.11 25.60 -26.62
C SER A 261 36.81 26.21 -27.16
N SER A 262 36.02 25.43 -27.91
CA SER A 262 34.81 25.94 -28.53
C SER A 262 33.68 24.86 -28.58
N ILE A 263 32.45 25.33 -28.67
CA ILE A 263 31.29 24.49 -28.92
C ILE A 263 31.39 23.74 -30.24
N GLU A 264 31.95 24.37 -31.29
CA GLU A 264 32.15 23.70 -32.59
C GLU A 264 33.07 22.50 -32.49
N GLU A 265 34.16 22.60 -31.70
CA GLU A 265 35.05 21.43 -31.42
C GLU A 265 34.34 20.38 -30.57
N ALA A 266 33.61 20.77 -29.55
CA ALA A 266 32.86 19.87 -28.70
C ALA A 266 31.77 19.10 -29.46
N ARG A 267 31.12 19.69 -30.47
CA ARG A 267 30.16 19.00 -31.34
C ARG A 267 30.75 17.84 -32.14
N LYS A 268 32.08 17.81 -32.35
CA LYS A 268 32.78 16.74 -33.07
C LYS A 268 33.09 15.53 -32.18
N ILE A 269 32.94 15.64 -30.87
CA ILE A 269 33.17 14.55 -29.92
C ILE A 269 32.00 13.58 -30.04
N ASP A 270 32.30 12.26 -30.10
CA ASP A 270 31.23 11.26 -30.12
C ASP A 270 30.42 11.24 -28.81
N ALA A 271 29.16 10.85 -28.92
CA ALA A 271 28.21 10.98 -27.82
C ALA A 271 28.60 10.16 -26.57
N LYS A 272 29.19 8.96 -26.74
CA LYS A 272 29.59 8.10 -25.59
C LYS A 272 30.76 8.70 -24.84
N THR A 273 31.76 9.23 -25.54
CA THR A 273 32.91 9.94 -24.94
C THR A 273 32.41 11.18 -24.20
N LEU A 274 31.54 11.98 -24.82
CA LEU A 274 30.97 13.17 -24.22
C LEU A 274 30.20 12.84 -22.92
N LEU A 275 29.34 11.82 -22.97
CA LEU A 275 28.59 11.33 -21.81
C LEU A 275 29.51 10.89 -20.68
N GLY A 276 30.53 10.06 -20.95
CA GLY A 276 31.48 9.61 -19.94
C GLY A 276 32.19 10.77 -19.25
N LYS A 277 32.62 11.76 -20.02
CA LYS A 277 33.22 12.99 -19.48
C LYS A 277 32.26 13.82 -18.64
N ALA A 278 30.98 13.89 -19.06
CA ALA A 278 29.97 14.60 -18.31
C ALA A 278 29.63 13.91 -16.98
N SER A 279 29.59 12.57 -16.96
CA SER A 279 29.41 11.80 -15.75
C SER A 279 30.59 11.96 -14.78
N ASP A 280 31.82 11.91 -15.27
CA ASP A 280 33.03 12.20 -14.48
C ASP A 280 33.00 13.63 -13.90
N PHE A 281 32.64 14.62 -14.71
CA PHE A 281 32.54 16.03 -14.31
C PHE A 281 31.50 16.22 -13.23
N ARG A 282 30.30 15.63 -13.40
CA ARG A 282 29.23 15.66 -12.41
C ARG A 282 29.71 15.13 -11.06
N ASN A 283 30.35 13.97 -11.04
CA ASN A 283 30.81 13.31 -9.82
C ASN A 283 31.92 14.09 -9.11
N GLN A 284 32.83 14.70 -9.87
CA GLN A 284 33.95 15.47 -9.31
C GLN A 284 33.53 16.85 -8.79
N ASN A 285 32.53 17.49 -9.40
CA ASN A 285 32.14 18.86 -9.08
C ASN A 285 30.80 18.95 -8.36
N MET A 286 30.11 17.82 -8.09
CA MET A 286 28.74 17.81 -7.56
C MET A 286 27.81 18.72 -8.37
N PHE A 287 28.01 18.75 -9.69
CA PHE A 287 27.28 19.61 -10.61
C PHE A 287 26.41 18.79 -11.56
N PHE A 288 25.12 19.10 -11.57
CA PHE A 288 24.13 18.51 -12.46
C PHE A 288 23.81 19.48 -13.60
N PHE A 289 23.80 19.00 -14.84
CA PHE A 289 23.27 19.77 -15.97
C PHE A 289 21.75 19.74 -15.89
N THR A 290 21.17 20.86 -15.48
CA THR A 290 19.74 21.04 -15.18
C THR A 290 19.23 22.35 -15.80
N PRO A 291 17.91 22.61 -15.83
CA PRO A 291 17.37 23.90 -16.30
C PRO A 291 18.03 25.09 -15.62
N CYS A 292 18.17 26.19 -16.36
CA CYS A 292 18.73 27.46 -15.86
C CYS A 292 17.82 28.63 -16.18
N ILE A 293 17.95 29.72 -15.43
CA ILE A 293 17.28 31.00 -15.68
C ILE A 293 18.04 31.68 -16.81
N ASP A 294 17.47 31.66 -18.01
CA ASP A 294 18.09 32.20 -19.24
C ASP A 294 17.49 33.52 -19.73
N ASP A 295 16.50 34.03 -18.99
CA ASP A 295 15.75 35.26 -19.33
C ASP A 295 14.99 35.19 -20.68
N VAL A 296 15.03 34.06 -21.37
CA VAL A 296 14.33 33.84 -22.62
C VAL A 296 13.17 32.84 -22.40
N TYR A 297 13.48 31.57 -22.16
CA TYR A 297 12.51 30.54 -21.89
C TYR A 297 12.06 30.59 -20.43
N LEU A 298 13.00 30.61 -19.48
CA LEU A 298 12.75 30.67 -18.04
C LEU A 298 13.16 32.04 -17.47
N LYS A 299 12.16 32.82 -17.04
CA LYS A 299 12.31 34.23 -16.59
C LYS A 299 12.71 34.40 -15.12
N GLY A 300 12.74 33.31 -14.37
CA GLY A 300 13.03 33.28 -12.93
C GLY A 300 12.97 31.89 -12.39
N GLU A 301 13.24 31.73 -11.10
CA GLU A 301 13.11 30.44 -10.43
C GLU A 301 11.62 30.02 -10.37
N PRO A 302 11.23 28.83 -10.85
CA PRO A 302 9.82 28.44 -11.00
C PRO A 302 9.01 28.45 -9.71
N PHE A 303 9.57 27.98 -8.60
CA PHE A 303 8.89 28.00 -7.31
C PHE A 303 8.64 29.43 -6.83
N GLN A 304 9.62 30.31 -6.96
CA GLN A 304 9.45 31.73 -6.66
C GLN A 304 8.37 32.36 -7.54
N LEU A 305 8.38 32.09 -8.85
CA LEU A 305 7.36 32.61 -9.78
C LEU A 305 5.95 32.11 -9.42
N MET A 306 5.80 30.89 -8.92
CA MET A 306 4.51 30.42 -8.40
C MET A 306 4.09 31.14 -7.13
N LEU A 307 5.00 31.36 -6.18
CA LEU A 307 4.70 32.14 -4.98
C LEU A 307 4.31 33.61 -5.29
N GLU A 308 4.83 34.12 -6.40
CA GLU A 308 4.50 35.48 -6.92
C GLU A 308 3.18 35.50 -7.74
N GLY A 309 2.53 34.31 -7.95
CA GLY A 309 1.31 34.21 -8.74
C GLY A 309 1.50 34.38 -10.26
N LYS A 310 2.73 34.14 -10.77
CA LYS A 310 3.10 34.35 -12.19
C LYS A 310 2.94 33.08 -13.06
N GLN A 311 2.43 31.99 -12.51
CA GLN A 311 2.15 30.76 -13.24
C GLN A 311 0.92 30.90 -14.14
N ALA A 312 0.76 29.93 -15.07
CA ALA A 312 -0.47 29.78 -15.84
C ALA A 312 -1.68 29.57 -14.90
N ASN A 313 -2.75 30.30 -15.16
CA ASN A 313 -4.00 30.17 -14.38
C ASN A 313 -4.83 28.96 -14.86
N VAL A 314 -4.38 27.77 -14.52
CA VAL A 314 -5.02 26.49 -14.87
C VAL A 314 -5.20 25.63 -13.61
N PRO A 315 -6.16 24.71 -13.57
CA PRO A 315 -6.27 23.75 -12.49
C PRO A 315 -4.98 22.92 -12.36
N ILE A 316 -4.52 22.78 -11.10
CA ILE A 316 -3.31 22.01 -10.77
C ILE A 316 -3.68 20.90 -9.78
N LEU A 317 -3.24 19.67 -10.07
CA LEU A 317 -3.22 18.59 -9.10
C LEU A 317 -1.76 18.30 -8.77
N ALA A 318 -1.38 18.39 -7.50
CA ALA A 318 -0.01 18.14 -7.07
C ALA A 318 0.03 17.39 -5.74
N GLY A 319 1.13 16.68 -5.51
CA GLY A 319 1.34 15.93 -4.28
C GLY A 319 2.70 15.28 -4.25
N ASN A 320 2.88 14.42 -3.26
CA ASN A 320 4.15 13.75 -3.00
C ASN A 320 3.93 12.42 -2.28
N THR A 321 4.97 11.58 -2.28
CA THR A 321 5.03 10.40 -1.43
C THR A 321 5.37 10.78 0.02
N TYR A 322 5.01 9.94 0.99
CA TYR A 322 5.21 10.27 2.41
C TYR A 322 6.69 10.21 2.84
N ASP A 323 7.43 9.22 2.34
CA ASP A 323 8.86 9.03 2.65
C ASP A 323 9.77 9.64 1.58
N GLU A 324 9.40 10.83 1.10
CA GLU A 324 10.19 11.65 0.18
C GLU A 324 11.61 11.95 0.70
N PHE A 325 12.41 12.63 -0.13
CA PHE A 325 13.69 13.18 0.31
C PHE A 325 13.49 14.04 1.56
N LYS A 326 13.82 13.46 2.71
CA LYS A 326 13.64 14.10 4.00
C LYS A 326 14.69 15.18 4.20
N SER A 327 14.28 16.27 4.80
CA SER A 327 15.19 17.33 5.19
C SER A 327 15.46 17.27 6.68
N PHE A 328 16.75 17.32 7.06
CA PHE A 328 17.19 17.24 8.44
C PHE A 328 18.15 18.39 8.78
N ILE A 329 18.14 18.80 10.04
CA ILE A 329 19.28 19.50 10.64
C ILE A 329 20.15 18.42 11.28
N PHE A 330 21.31 18.13 10.68
CA PHE A 330 22.28 17.22 11.24
C PHE A 330 23.02 17.90 12.39
N ALA A 331 23.03 17.27 13.57
CA ALA A 331 23.68 17.80 14.74
C ALA A 331 24.34 16.70 15.57
N GLU A 332 25.46 17.03 16.21
CA GLU A 332 26.22 16.11 17.08
C GLU A 332 25.75 16.16 18.54
N SER A 333 25.06 17.24 18.91
CA SER A 333 24.47 17.43 20.24
C SER A 333 23.22 18.31 20.16
N LYS A 334 22.50 18.42 21.27
CA LYS A 334 21.34 19.30 21.40
C LYS A 334 21.76 20.78 21.22
N GLU A 335 22.88 21.17 21.81
CA GLU A 335 23.42 22.52 21.71
C GLU A 335 23.80 22.87 20.28
N ASP A 336 24.47 21.95 19.55
CA ASP A 336 24.80 22.10 18.13
C ASP A 336 23.55 22.21 17.28
N PHE A 337 22.50 21.41 17.59
CA PHE A 337 21.22 21.51 16.91
C PHE A 337 20.56 22.88 17.12
N GLU A 338 20.48 23.36 18.35
CA GLU A 338 19.88 24.66 18.66
C GLU A 338 20.64 25.81 17.99
N GLU A 339 21.99 25.74 17.95
CA GLU A 339 22.82 26.74 17.24
C GLU A 339 22.53 26.73 15.73
N LYS A 340 22.50 25.54 15.10
CA LYS A 340 22.17 25.38 13.69
C LYS A 340 20.75 25.84 13.36
N ALA A 341 19.79 25.56 14.26
CA ALA A 341 18.42 26.03 14.12
C ALA A 341 18.33 27.56 14.21
N ARG A 342 19.07 28.20 15.15
CA ARG A 342 19.13 29.67 15.25
C ARG A 342 19.73 30.30 13.99
N ASN A 343 20.76 29.67 13.41
CA ASN A 343 21.36 30.11 12.16
C ASN A 343 20.40 29.95 10.97
N ALA A 344 19.64 28.87 10.90
CA ALA A 344 18.70 28.59 9.81
C ALA A 344 17.45 29.49 9.84
N PHE A 345 16.88 29.71 11.03
CA PHE A 345 15.56 30.35 11.19
C PHE A 345 15.61 31.81 11.71
N GLY A 346 16.79 32.28 12.13
CA GLY A 346 16.95 33.68 12.60
C GLY A 346 15.94 34.02 13.69
N ASP A 347 15.18 35.08 13.50
CA ASP A 347 14.18 35.59 14.43
C ASP A 347 13.03 34.62 14.74
N ARG A 348 12.83 33.58 13.89
CA ARG A 348 11.82 32.53 14.08
C ARG A 348 12.36 31.28 14.75
N ALA A 349 13.62 31.26 15.12
CA ALA A 349 14.25 30.06 15.69
C ALA A 349 13.60 29.60 17.00
N GLU A 350 13.23 30.50 17.90
CA GLU A 350 12.57 30.15 19.15
C GLU A 350 11.17 29.58 18.91
N GLN A 351 10.44 30.05 17.90
CA GLN A 351 9.19 29.44 17.47
C GLN A 351 9.42 28.02 16.97
N PHE A 352 10.40 27.81 16.08
CA PHE A 352 10.77 26.49 15.59
C PHE A 352 11.12 25.54 16.76
N LEU A 353 12.00 25.97 17.66
CA LEU A 353 12.43 25.17 18.82
C LEU A 353 11.32 24.90 19.84
N SER A 354 10.20 25.62 19.79
CA SER A 354 9.04 25.38 20.64
C SER A 354 8.18 24.19 20.20
N PHE A 355 8.31 23.74 18.97
CA PHE A 355 7.57 22.58 18.47
C PHE A 355 8.18 21.28 18.99
N PRO A 356 7.39 20.35 19.56
CA PRO A 356 7.90 19.02 19.95
C PRO A 356 8.57 18.28 18.81
N GLU A 357 8.02 18.39 17.60
CA GLU A 357 8.51 17.74 16.39
C GLU A 357 9.91 18.21 15.99
N SER A 358 10.33 19.41 16.37
CA SER A 358 11.68 19.92 16.09
C SER A 358 12.77 19.12 16.80
N HIS A 359 12.44 18.47 17.92
CA HIS A 359 13.35 17.70 18.76
C HIS A 359 13.29 16.18 18.51
N LEU A 360 12.54 15.72 17.52
CA LEU A 360 12.50 14.31 17.16
C LEU A 360 13.83 13.89 16.54
N VAL A 361 14.43 12.86 17.14
CA VAL A 361 15.68 12.26 16.67
C VAL A 361 15.32 11.04 15.80
N GLU A 362 15.75 11.05 14.55
CA GLU A 362 15.67 9.91 13.66
C GLU A 362 17.09 9.49 13.26
N ASP A 363 17.35 8.19 13.16
CA ASP A 363 18.64 7.64 12.75
C ASP A 363 19.86 8.25 13.48
N GLY A 364 19.86 8.23 14.80
CA GLY A 364 20.99 8.65 15.60
C GLY A 364 21.11 10.18 15.74
N ASN A 365 21.90 10.86 14.93
CA ASN A 365 22.25 12.28 15.08
C ASN A 365 21.43 13.25 14.22
N LYS A 366 20.23 12.88 13.76
CA LYS A 366 19.37 13.72 12.96
C LYS A 366 18.25 14.32 13.79
N TYR A 367 18.10 15.64 13.71
CA TYR A 367 17.05 16.37 14.38
C TYR A 367 16.16 17.08 13.36
N ALA A 368 14.91 17.32 13.75
CA ALA A 368 13.95 18.08 12.97
C ALA A 368 13.76 17.53 11.54
N ASN A 369 13.21 16.33 11.44
CA ASN A 369 12.77 15.81 10.15
C ASN A 369 11.56 16.61 9.66
N VAL A 370 11.68 17.26 8.50
CA VAL A 370 10.56 17.88 7.82
C VAL A 370 10.45 17.38 6.39
N ARG A 371 9.23 17.22 5.95
CA ARG A 371 8.90 16.84 4.57
C ARG A 371 8.91 18.09 3.69
N GLY A 372 10.10 18.46 3.21
CA GLY A 372 10.31 19.70 2.45
C GLY A 372 9.47 19.78 1.19
N ILE A 373 9.34 18.66 0.45
CA ILE A 373 8.51 18.60 -0.77
C ILE A 373 7.03 18.86 -0.44
N GLU A 374 6.49 18.26 0.61
CA GLU A 374 5.13 18.53 1.07
C GLU A 374 4.91 20.04 1.31
N CYS A 375 5.81 20.66 2.07
CA CYS A 375 5.70 22.07 2.41
C CYS A 375 5.79 22.98 1.17
N SER A 376 6.69 22.67 0.23
CA SER A 376 6.85 23.46 -0.99
C SER A 376 5.67 23.31 -1.96
N VAL A 377 5.12 22.09 -2.11
CA VAL A 377 3.90 21.86 -2.90
C VAL A 377 2.74 22.66 -2.34
N LYS A 378 2.50 22.56 -1.03
CA LYS A 378 1.41 23.27 -0.34
C LYS A 378 1.55 24.78 -0.44
N ALA A 379 2.77 25.33 -0.26
CA ALA A 379 3.05 26.74 -0.41
C ALA A 379 2.75 27.25 -1.84
N ALA A 380 3.15 26.47 -2.85
CA ALA A 380 2.90 26.80 -4.25
C ALA A 380 1.40 26.78 -4.59
N LEU A 381 0.67 25.74 -4.16
CA LEU A 381 -0.77 25.61 -4.44
C LEU A 381 -1.62 26.69 -3.77
N ASP A 382 -1.19 27.21 -2.62
CA ASP A 382 -1.90 28.29 -1.93
C ASP A 382 -1.97 29.58 -2.78
N LYS A 383 -1.06 29.77 -3.70
CA LYS A 383 -0.94 30.99 -4.56
C LYS A 383 -1.64 30.82 -5.92
N THR A 384 -2.36 29.74 -6.15
CA THR A 384 -3.10 29.53 -7.40
C THR A 384 -4.53 30.06 -7.28
N ASP A 385 -5.03 30.76 -8.32
CA ASP A 385 -6.42 31.20 -8.39
C ASP A 385 -7.36 30.09 -8.90
N ALA A 386 -6.88 29.28 -9.84
CA ALA A 386 -7.60 28.13 -10.35
C ALA A 386 -7.73 27.03 -9.29
N PRO A 387 -8.79 26.17 -9.34
CA PRO A 387 -8.95 25.06 -8.41
C PRO A 387 -7.73 24.16 -8.42
N SER A 388 -7.11 23.95 -7.26
CA SER A 388 -5.93 23.12 -7.10
C SER A 388 -6.20 22.04 -6.07
N PHE A 389 -5.55 20.86 -6.23
CA PHE A 389 -5.80 19.68 -5.43
C PHE A 389 -4.46 19.13 -4.93
N TYR A 390 -4.40 18.82 -3.63
CA TYR A 390 -3.21 18.26 -3.01
C TYR A 390 -3.46 16.80 -2.58
N TYR A 391 -2.46 15.92 -2.81
CA TYR A 391 -2.46 14.58 -2.24
C TYR A 391 -1.17 14.27 -1.48
N SER A 392 -1.29 13.38 -0.49
CA SER A 392 -0.18 12.66 0.14
C SER A 392 -0.32 11.17 -0.17
N PHE A 393 0.76 10.53 -0.62
CA PHE A 393 0.77 9.10 -0.90
C PHE A 393 1.45 8.36 0.26
N GLU A 394 0.66 7.63 1.05
CA GLU A 394 1.03 6.98 2.31
C GLU A 394 0.74 5.46 2.27
N VAL A 395 0.69 4.89 1.07
CA VAL A 395 0.44 3.45 0.90
C VAL A 395 1.67 2.68 1.35
N ASP A 396 1.48 1.66 2.18
CA ASP A 396 2.56 0.74 2.55
C ASP A 396 3.01 -0.08 1.33
N ILE A 397 4.28 0.01 1.00
CA ILE A 397 4.85 -0.62 -0.19
C ILE A 397 5.46 -1.95 0.22
N PRO A 398 4.98 -3.08 -0.34
CA PRO A 398 5.50 -4.39 0.00
C PRO A 398 6.90 -4.60 -0.57
N GLY A 399 7.71 -5.38 0.12
CA GLY A 399 9.05 -5.78 -0.30
C GLY A 399 9.95 -6.09 0.88
N GLU A 400 10.95 -6.94 0.66
CA GLU A 400 11.93 -7.31 1.68
C GLU A 400 12.82 -6.15 2.14
N ASP A 401 12.96 -5.16 1.29
CA ASP A 401 13.82 -4.00 1.47
C ASP A 401 13.18 -2.91 2.33
N ASN A 402 11.92 -3.11 2.76
CA ASN A 402 11.18 -2.16 3.60
C ASN A 402 11.32 -0.71 3.09
N PRO A 403 10.97 -0.43 1.82
CA PRO A 403 11.38 0.79 1.15
C PRO A 403 10.65 2.04 1.66
N GLY A 404 9.59 1.87 2.46
CA GLY A 404 8.63 2.94 2.74
C GLY A 404 7.93 3.42 1.48
N THR A 405 7.24 4.54 1.58
CA THR A 405 6.67 5.24 0.41
C THR A 405 7.74 6.12 -0.24
N PHE A 406 8.77 5.48 -0.80
CA PHE A 406 9.91 6.17 -1.37
C PHE A 406 9.55 7.04 -2.58
N HIS A 407 10.39 8.00 -2.89
CA HIS A 407 10.23 8.90 -4.03
C HIS A 407 9.95 8.15 -5.33
N SER A 408 8.87 8.52 -6.03
CA SER A 408 8.40 7.96 -7.32
C SER A 408 7.58 6.66 -7.24
N VAL A 409 7.41 6.02 -6.08
CA VAL A 409 6.68 4.74 -5.99
C VAL A 409 5.18 4.87 -6.33
N ASP A 410 4.60 6.04 -6.19
CA ASP A 410 3.23 6.39 -6.58
C ASP A 410 2.97 6.28 -8.09
N LEU A 411 4.02 6.23 -8.91
CA LEU A 411 3.91 6.06 -10.36
C LEU A 411 3.27 4.73 -10.76
N TRP A 412 3.58 3.65 -10.07
CA TRP A 412 2.93 2.36 -10.26
C TRP A 412 1.41 2.45 -10.10
N PHE A 413 0.97 3.24 -9.12
CA PHE A 413 -0.45 3.48 -8.83
C PHE A 413 -1.09 4.47 -9.81
N PHE A 414 -0.36 5.52 -10.18
CA PHE A 414 -0.83 6.50 -11.16
C PHE A 414 -1.17 5.88 -12.51
N PHE A 415 -0.30 5.04 -13.03
CA PHE A 415 -0.50 4.33 -14.29
C PHE A 415 -1.26 3.01 -14.15
N GLU A 416 -1.58 2.57 -12.91
CA GLU A 416 -2.21 1.27 -12.61
C GLU A 416 -1.42 0.12 -13.26
N THR A 417 -0.10 0.11 -13.07
CA THR A 417 0.84 -0.83 -13.69
C THR A 417 1.54 -1.75 -12.69
N LEU A 418 0.99 -1.88 -11.47
CA LEU A 418 1.56 -2.68 -10.40
C LEU A 418 1.93 -4.12 -10.80
N ALA A 419 1.15 -4.71 -11.71
CA ALA A 419 1.40 -6.07 -12.21
C ALA A 419 2.72 -6.22 -12.99
N ALA A 420 3.34 -5.12 -13.42
CA ALA A 420 4.64 -5.14 -14.07
C ALA A 420 5.81 -5.03 -13.08
N CYS A 421 5.53 -4.64 -11.82
CA CYS A 421 6.52 -4.50 -10.77
C CYS A 421 6.92 -5.86 -10.19
N TRP A 422 8.16 -5.98 -9.75
CA TRP A 422 8.65 -7.16 -9.03
C TRP A 422 8.12 -7.28 -7.61
N ARG A 423 7.57 -6.18 -7.03
CA ARG A 423 7.05 -6.16 -5.67
C ARG A 423 5.78 -6.99 -5.55
N PRO A 424 5.59 -7.72 -4.46
CA PRO A 424 4.41 -8.54 -4.23
C PRO A 424 3.19 -7.67 -3.85
N PHE A 425 2.80 -6.76 -4.76
CA PHE A 425 1.58 -5.99 -4.58
C PHE A 425 0.39 -6.93 -4.49
N VAL A 426 -0.46 -6.68 -3.54
CA VAL A 426 -1.66 -7.47 -3.27
C VAL A 426 -2.90 -6.59 -3.46
N GLY A 427 -4.12 -7.18 -3.69
CA GLY A 427 -5.37 -6.58 -4.13
C GLY A 427 -5.69 -5.18 -3.63
N ARG A 428 -5.50 -4.78 -2.31
CA ARG A 428 -5.76 -3.40 -1.86
C ARG A 428 -4.90 -2.38 -2.61
N HIS A 429 -3.66 -2.73 -2.97
CA HIS A 429 -2.81 -1.86 -3.77
C HIS A 429 -3.43 -1.62 -5.16
N TYR A 430 -4.02 -2.67 -5.76
CA TYR A 430 -4.75 -2.56 -7.02
C TYR A 430 -6.02 -1.72 -6.88
N ASP A 431 -6.75 -1.82 -5.77
CA ASP A 431 -7.92 -0.97 -5.50
C ASP A 431 -7.52 0.50 -5.35
N ILE A 432 -6.46 0.77 -4.60
CA ILE A 432 -5.92 2.13 -4.45
C ILE A 432 -5.44 2.66 -5.80
N ALA A 433 -4.70 1.86 -6.57
CA ALA A 433 -4.24 2.24 -7.90
C ALA A 433 -5.42 2.55 -8.83
N ARG A 434 -6.46 1.69 -8.85
CA ARG A 434 -7.69 1.90 -9.60
C ARG A 434 -8.38 3.22 -9.21
N GLN A 435 -8.55 3.46 -7.91
CA GLN A 435 -9.19 4.68 -7.42
C GLN A 435 -8.33 5.92 -7.72
N MET A 436 -7.02 5.85 -7.48
CA MET A 436 -6.09 6.93 -7.80
C MET A 436 -6.14 7.28 -9.29
N THR A 437 -6.07 6.26 -10.16
CA THR A 437 -6.18 6.47 -11.61
C THR A 437 -7.54 7.04 -12.01
N ASN A 438 -8.64 6.68 -11.31
CA ASN A 438 -9.96 7.27 -11.57
C ASN A 438 -10.01 8.76 -11.19
N TYR A 439 -9.49 9.15 -10.02
CA TYR A 439 -9.38 10.57 -9.65
C TYR A 439 -8.60 11.37 -10.68
N ILE A 440 -7.46 10.84 -11.10
CA ILE A 440 -6.57 11.50 -12.04
C ILE A 440 -7.21 11.60 -13.43
N THR A 441 -7.85 10.55 -13.91
CA THR A 441 -8.55 10.59 -15.21
C THR A 441 -9.76 11.52 -15.18
N ASN A 442 -10.47 11.63 -14.06
CA ASN A 442 -11.51 12.64 -13.88
C ASN A 442 -10.94 14.06 -13.92
N PHE A 443 -9.80 14.29 -13.25
CA PHE A 443 -9.11 15.58 -13.31
C PHE A 443 -8.64 15.90 -14.75
N ILE A 444 -8.07 14.96 -15.46
CA ILE A 444 -7.65 15.13 -16.86
C ILE A 444 -8.85 15.48 -17.75
N LYS A 445 -10.00 14.89 -17.53
CA LYS A 445 -11.24 15.18 -18.28
C LYS A 445 -11.79 16.57 -17.98
N ASN A 446 -11.89 16.91 -16.68
CA ASN A 446 -12.77 17.98 -16.21
C ASN A 446 -12.08 19.08 -15.39
N GLY A 447 -10.80 18.92 -15.03
CA GLY A 447 -10.10 19.80 -14.07
C GLY A 447 -10.56 19.62 -12.62
N ASN A 448 -11.30 18.54 -12.35
CA ASN A 448 -11.81 18.17 -11.03
C ASN A 448 -11.66 16.65 -10.85
N PRO A 449 -10.98 16.17 -9.78
CA PRO A 449 -10.74 14.74 -9.59
C PRO A 449 -12.00 13.95 -9.19
N ASN A 450 -13.05 14.61 -8.69
CA ASN A 450 -14.24 13.96 -8.18
C ASN A 450 -15.05 13.29 -9.29
N GLY A 451 -15.67 12.17 -8.98
CA GLY A 451 -16.50 11.38 -9.89
C GLY A 451 -16.81 10.02 -9.32
N LEU A 452 -17.30 9.16 -10.16
CA LEU A 452 -17.65 7.79 -9.78
C LEU A 452 -16.43 6.87 -10.00
N ASP A 453 -16.35 5.84 -9.19
CA ASP A 453 -15.47 4.71 -9.43
C ASP A 453 -15.97 3.88 -10.63
N ILE A 454 -15.18 2.96 -11.13
CA ILE A 454 -15.50 2.14 -12.29
C ILE A 454 -16.75 1.27 -12.10
N ASP A 455 -17.07 0.93 -10.86
CA ASP A 455 -18.27 0.17 -10.48
C ASP A 455 -19.52 1.04 -10.30
N GLY A 456 -19.39 2.36 -10.53
CA GLY A 456 -20.48 3.34 -10.38
C GLY A 456 -20.69 3.85 -8.96
N SER A 457 -19.89 3.42 -7.97
CA SER A 457 -19.93 3.97 -6.61
C SER A 457 -19.34 5.38 -6.55
N GLU A 458 -19.77 6.18 -5.59
CA GLU A 458 -19.16 7.49 -5.34
C GLU A 458 -17.83 7.30 -4.62
N MET A 459 -16.76 7.92 -5.16
CA MET A 459 -15.48 7.97 -4.49
C MET A 459 -15.50 9.04 -3.37
N PRO A 460 -14.67 8.88 -2.30
CA PRO A 460 -14.49 9.91 -1.28
C PRO A 460 -14.24 11.28 -1.89
N LYS A 461 -14.93 12.31 -1.39
CA LYS A 461 -14.87 13.65 -1.99
C LYS A 461 -13.54 14.33 -1.75
N TRP A 462 -12.82 14.64 -2.82
CA TRP A 462 -11.58 15.40 -2.80
C TRP A 462 -11.87 16.88 -3.02
N LEU A 463 -11.70 17.69 -1.97
CA LEU A 463 -11.94 19.13 -2.03
C LEU A 463 -10.69 19.87 -2.52
N ALA A 464 -10.90 21.01 -3.15
CA ALA A 464 -9.79 21.86 -3.59
C ALA A 464 -8.97 22.36 -2.39
N TYR A 465 -7.65 22.29 -2.53
CA TYR A 465 -6.71 22.77 -1.52
C TYR A 465 -6.74 24.30 -1.43
N LYS A 466 -6.76 24.79 -0.22
CA LYS A 466 -6.49 26.19 0.12
C LYS A 466 -5.88 26.21 1.52
N ASN A 467 -4.87 27.02 1.74
CA ASN A 467 -4.16 27.06 3.02
C ASN A 467 -5.07 27.29 4.24
N ASN A 468 -6.12 28.04 4.10
CA ASN A 468 -7.09 28.32 5.18
C ASN A 468 -8.22 27.25 5.28
N ALA A 469 -8.36 26.35 4.30
CA ALA A 469 -9.30 25.24 4.30
C ALA A 469 -8.60 23.88 4.41
N GLN A 470 -7.32 23.80 4.04
CA GLN A 470 -6.41 22.64 4.20
C GLN A 470 -7.04 21.29 3.80
N ASN A 471 -7.67 21.27 2.63
CA ASN A 471 -8.31 20.06 2.10
C ASN A 471 -7.29 19.21 1.35
N GLU A 472 -7.14 17.97 1.77
CA GLU A 472 -6.13 17.03 1.27
C GLU A 472 -6.76 15.69 0.96
N MET A 473 -6.18 14.94 0.02
CA MET A 473 -6.48 13.54 -0.20
C MET A 473 -5.26 12.70 0.18
N HIS A 474 -5.43 11.77 1.11
CA HIS A 474 -4.40 10.84 1.50
C HIS A 474 -4.71 9.45 0.92
N PHE A 475 -3.79 8.95 0.10
CA PHE A 475 -3.82 7.57 -0.39
C PHE A 475 -3.07 6.73 0.63
N THR A 476 -3.79 5.95 1.41
CA THR A 476 -3.24 5.17 2.53
C THR A 476 -3.47 3.69 2.33
N ALA A 477 -2.92 2.86 3.21
CA ALA A 477 -3.22 1.43 3.26
C ALA A 477 -4.73 1.12 3.37
N ASP A 478 -5.50 2.04 3.91
CA ASP A 478 -6.95 1.92 4.11
C ASP A 478 -7.79 2.50 2.95
N GLY A 479 -7.14 2.97 1.88
CA GLY A 479 -7.79 3.58 0.72
C GLY A 479 -7.63 5.09 0.65
N CYS A 480 -8.56 5.75 -0.03
CA CYS A 480 -8.55 7.20 -0.26
C CYS A 480 -9.23 7.94 0.90
N VAL A 481 -8.47 8.67 1.68
CA VAL A 481 -8.93 9.33 2.92
C VAL A 481 -8.83 10.85 2.78
N PRO A 482 -9.94 11.58 2.70
CA PRO A 482 -9.92 13.05 2.78
C PRO A 482 -9.46 13.51 4.18
N LYS A 483 -8.53 14.44 4.24
CA LYS A 483 -8.08 15.10 5.49
C LYS A 483 -8.24 16.63 5.39
N VAL A 484 -8.33 17.30 6.53
CA VAL A 484 -8.73 18.72 6.60
C VAL A 484 -7.70 19.61 7.28
N GLN A 485 -6.59 19.08 7.83
CA GLN A 485 -5.71 19.94 8.63
C GLN A 485 -4.23 19.52 8.62
N ASP A 486 -3.35 20.51 8.37
CA ASP A 486 -1.91 20.42 8.64
C ASP A 486 -1.59 20.64 10.13
N SER A 487 -0.45 20.10 10.58
CA SER A 487 0.10 20.47 11.88
C SER A 487 0.62 21.91 11.89
N ALA A 488 0.67 22.53 13.07
CA ALA A 488 1.28 23.85 13.24
C ALA A 488 2.77 23.87 12.83
N PHE A 489 3.43 22.73 12.95
CA PHE A 489 4.81 22.51 12.51
C PHE A 489 4.95 22.60 10.98
N ILE A 490 4.10 21.91 10.23
CA ILE A 490 4.08 22.01 8.75
C ILE A 490 3.73 23.43 8.31
N GLN A 491 2.74 24.07 8.94
CA GLN A 491 2.37 25.45 8.62
C GLN A 491 3.53 26.43 8.85
N PHE A 492 4.31 26.23 9.93
CA PHE A 492 5.53 27.02 10.16
C PHE A 492 6.48 26.97 8.95
N PHE A 493 6.70 25.79 8.38
CA PHE A 493 7.58 25.64 7.22
C PHE A 493 6.99 26.20 5.93
N ILE A 494 5.69 26.08 5.70
CA ILE A 494 5.01 26.73 4.57
C ILE A 494 5.23 28.25 4.61
N ASP A 495 4.98 28.86 5.76
CA ASP A 495 5.18 30.30 5.97
C ASP A 495 6.67 30.68 5.86
N TRP A 496 7.57 29.89 6.43
CA TRP A 496 9.00 30.10 6.36
C TRP A 496 9.55 30.06 4.93
N LEU A 497 9.18 29.02 4.17
CA LEU A 497 9.58 28.87 2.76
C LEU A 497 9.07 30.04 1.91
N THR A 498 7.81 30.43 2.11
CA THR A 498 7.19 31.55 1.40
C THR A 498 7.94 32.87 1.67
N ASP A 499 8.15 33.22 2.94
CA ASP A 499 8.79 34.46 3.34
C ASP A 499 10.27 34.54 2.92
N ARG A 500 11.00 33.41 3.07
CA ARG A 500 12.39 33.28 2.65
C ARG A 500 12.56 33.49 1.14
N THR A 501 11.66 32.86 0.34
CA THR A 501 11.75 32.93 -1.12
C THR A 501 11.34 34.27 -1.66
N LEU A 502 10.33 34.92 -1.08
CA LEU A 502 9.87 36.26 -1.50
C LEU A 502 10.65 37.42 -0.86
N GLY A 503 11.53 37.14 0.09
CA GLY A 503 12.28 38.15 0.82
C GLY A 503 11.40 39.05 1.71
N THR A 504 10.24 38.57 2.12
CA THR A 504 9.29 39.29 2.99
C THR A 504 9.44 38.80 4.42
N VAL A 505 9.86 39.63 5.33
CA VAL A 505 9.73 39.37 6.77
C VAL A 505 8.31 39.73 7.16
N SER A 506 7.43 38.78 7.24
CA SER A 506 6.07 39.01 7.74
C SER A 506 6.11 39.28 9.23
N THR A 507 5.84 40.54 9.61
CA THR A 507 5.66 40.97 11.00
C THR A 507 4.21 40.79 11.49
N SER A 508 3.36 40.09 10.75
CA SER A 508 1.99 39.83 11.15
C SER A 508 1.92 38.54 11.98
N ALA A 509 1.91 38.66 13.30
CA ALA A 509 1.28 37.68 14.15
C ALA A 509 -0.18 37.52 13.66
N ARG A 510 -0.52 36.39 13.06
CA ARG A 510 -1.92 36.02 12.82
C ARG A 510 -2.63 35.98 14.17
N PRO A 511 -3.88 36.47 14.26
CA PRO A 511 -4.65 36.27 15.48
C PRO A 511 -4.66 34.78 15.80
N ASP A 512 -4.48 34.46 17.07
CA ASP A 512 -4.69 33.12 17.60
C ASP A 512 -5.91 32.49 16.92
N ALA A 513 -5.68 31.47 16.12
CA ALA A 513 -6.73 30.56 15.77
C ALA A 513 -7.26 30.04 17.11
N SER A 514 -8.40 30.54 17.53
CA SER A 514 -9.13 29.98 18.66
C SER A 514 -9.07 28.48 18.47
N VAL A 515 -8.55 27.80 19.47
CA VAL A 515 -8.54 26.35 19.58
C VAL A 515 -9.98 25.89 19.34
N ALA A 516 -10.32 25.63 18.08
CA ALA A 516 -11.47 24.81 17.75
C ALA A 516 -11.16 23.51 18.46
N ALA A 517 -12.06 23.15 19.38
CA ALA A 517 -11.90 21.98 20.22
C ALA A 517 -11.30 20.86 19.39
N LEU A 518 -10.16 20.35 19.81
CA LEU A 518 -9.56 19.14 19.32
C LEU A 518 -10.68 18.10 19.26
N GLN A 519 -11.27 17.88 18.09
CA GLN A 519 -11.97 16.65 17.84
C GLN A 519 -10.85 15.62 17.87
N ILE A 520 -10.75 14.91 18.99
CA ILE A 520 -9.96 13.68 19.06
C ILE A 520 -10.40 12.88 17.86
N PRO A 521 -9.50 12.48 16.94
CA PRO A 521 -9.89 11.65 15.81
C PRO A 521 -10.69 10.47 16.37
N MET A 522 -11.90 10.25 15.89
CA MET A 522 -12.68 9.12 16.37
C MET A 522 -11.87 7.87 16.06
N LYS A 523 -11.53 7.08 17.10
CA LYS A 523 -10.82 5.82 16.98
C LYS A 523 -11.48 4.99 15.89
N LYS A 524 -10.69 4.48 14.95
CA LYS A 524 -11.18 3.59 13.90
C LYS A 524 -11.82 2.37 14.55
N GLN A 525 -13.00 1.97 14.09
CA GLN A 525 -13.62 0.75 14.58
C GLN A 525 -12.85 -0.47 14.05
N ALA A 526 -12.52 -1.38 14.99
CA ALA A 526 -12.02 -2.70 14.65
C ALA A 526 -13.22 -3.66 14.55
N PHE A 527 -13.16 -4.63 13.65
CA PHE A 527 -14.18 -5.68 13.53
C PHE A 527 -13.56 -6.99 13.05
N ASN A 528 -14.29 -8.08 13.20
CA ASN A 528 -13.87 -9.39 12.74
C ASN A 528 -14.37 -9.67 11.31
N PRO A 529 -13.53 -10.29 10.43
CA PRO A 529 -12.10 -10.55 10.62
C PRO A 529 -11.30 -9.25 10.87
N TYR A 530 -10.25 -9.31 11.71
CA TYR A 530 -9.53 -8.09 12.10
C TYR A 530 -8.56 -7.57 11.02
N LEU A 531 -8.12 -8.42 10.11
CA LEU A 531 -7.36 -8.05 8.91
C LEU A 531 -8.30 -7.70 7.75
N PRO A 532 -7.82 -7.08 6.69
CA PRO A 532 -8.60 -6.82 5.50
C PRO A 532 -9.27 -8.08 4.95
N SER A 533 -10.44 -7.95 4.34
CA SER A 533 -11.29 -9.08 3.92
C SER A 533 -10.67 -10.04 2.89
N TRP A 534 -9.59 -9.65 2.28
CA TRP A 534 -8.82 -10.42 1.30
C TRP A 534 -7.61 -11.11 1.92
N GLU A 535 -7.29 -10.85 3.19
CA GLU A 535 -6.14 -11.44 3.86
C GLU A 535 -6.57 -12.68 4.65
N TYR A 536 -5.84 -13.75 4.44
CA TYR A 536 -6.14 -15.06 4.98
C TYR A 536 -4.97 -15.58 5.81
N ILE A 537 -4.79 -15.02 7.01
CA ILE A 537 -3.79 -15.46 7.98
C ILE A 537 -4.48 -16.23 9.09
N PRO A 538 -4.55 -17.56 8.97
CA PRO A 538 -4.96 -18.44 10.07
C PRO A 538 -3.82 -18.65 11.06
N ASP A 539 -4.09 -19.45 12.09
CA ASP A 539 -3.11 -19.96 13.04
C ASP A 539 -2.37 -18.81 13.76
N GLY A 540 -3.12 -17.71 14.00
CA GLY A 540 -2.54 -16.44 14.44
C GLY A 540 -2.01 -16.48 15.87
N GLU A 541 -0.68 -16.33 16.01
CA GLU A 541 0.04 -16.14 17.26
C GLU A 541 0.29 -14.64 17.51
N PRO A 542 -0.47 -14.02 18.42
CA PRO A 542 -0.35 -12.60 18.72
C PRO A 542 0.73 -12.30 19.75
N TYR A 543 1.50 -11.25 19.53
CA TYR A 543 2.50 -10.74 20.46
C TYR A 543 2.49 -9.22 20.54
N VAL A 544 2.70 -8.68 21.73
CA VAL A 544 2.94 -7.25 21.94
C VAL A 544 4.44 -7.01 22.05
N PHE A 545 5.01 -6.34 21.07
CA PHE A 545 6.39 -5.87 21.10
C PHE A 545 6.41 -4.33 21.01
N GLY A 546 6.97 -3.71 22.03
CA GLY A 546 6.94 -2.26 22.16
C GLY A 546 5.51 -1.70 22.25
N ASP A 547 5.14 -0.82 21.36
CA ASP A 547 3.82 -0.17 21.29
C ASP A 547 2.87 -0.82 20.26
N ARG A 548 3.22 -1.99 19.71
CA ARG A 548 2.46 -2.64 18.67
C ARG A 548 2.14 -4.11 18.97
N VAL A 549 0.99 -4.54 18.50
CA VAL A 549 0.59 -5.95 18.43
C VAL A 549 1.03 -6.49 17.07
N TYR A 550 1.73 -7.60 17.04
CA TYR A 550 2.14 -8.34 15.84
C TYR A 550 1.37 -9.65 15.75
N ILE A 551 1.04 -10.06 14.53
CA ILE A 551 0.44 -11.37 14.25
C ILE A 551 1.40 -12.18 13.38
N TYR A 552 1.64 -13.41 13.82
CA TYR A 552 2.36 -14.43 13.05
C TYR A 552 1.40 -15.59 12.82
N GLY A 553 1.36 -16.12 11.62
CA GLY A 553 0.47 -17.21 11.27
C GLY A 553 0.82 -17.79 9.92
N SER A 554 0.20 -18.89 9.59
CA SER A 554 0.23 -19.46 8.24
C SER A 554 -0.39 -18.49 7.24
N HIS A 555 -0.20 -18.72 5.95
CA HIS A 555 -0.75 -17.86 4.91
C HIS A 555 -1.55 -18.69 3.91
N ASP A 556 -2.87 -18.65 4.02
CA ASP A 556 -3.81 -19.26 3.09
C ASP A 556 -4.09 -18.29 1.93
N PHE A 557 -4.66 -18.82 0.83
CA PHE A 557 -5.16 -18.02 -0.28
C PHE A 557 -6.68 -18.13 -0.40
N TRP A 558 -7.31 -17.07 -0.90
CA TRP A 558 -8.72 -17.11 -1.20
C TRP A 558 -9.02 -18.18 -2.24
N ASN A 559 -10.01 -19.04 -1.92
CA ASN A 559 -10.42 -20.16 -2.76
C ASN A 559 -9.28 -21.15 -3.08
N GLY A 560 -8.29 -21.23 -2.17
CA GLY A 560 -7.23 -22.22 -2.25
C GLY A 560 -7.76 -23.66 -2.12
N ASP A 561 -6.98 -24.61 -2.55
CA ASP A 561 -7.29 -26.04 -2.58
C ASP A 561 -6.38 -26.88 -1.66
N PHE A 562 -5.47 -26.23 -0.93
CA PHE A 562 -4.63 -26.83 0.12
C PHE A 562 -4.22 -25.80 1.18
N PHE A 563 -3.69 -26.27 2.32
CA PHE A 563 -3.30 -25.43 3.45
C PHE A 563 -1.98 -24.68 3.23
N CYS A 564 -1.89 -23.46 3.70
CA CYS A 564 -0.66 -22.70 3.91
C CYS A 564 0.26 -22.54 2.68
N PRO A 565 -0.27 -22.21 1.48
CA PRO A 565 0.53 -22.13 0.26
C PRO A 565 1.42 -20.88 0.17
N GLY A 566 1.22 -19.89 1.05
CA GLY A 566 1.91 -18.61 1.01
C GLY A 566 3.19 -18.57 1.83
N ASP A 567 4.00 -17.54 1.58
CA ASP A 567 5.09 -17.15 2.47
C ASP A 567 4.52 -16.61 3.78
N TYR A 568 5.25 -16.69 4.90
CA TYR A 568 4.80 -16.00 6.11
C TYR A 568 4.87 -14.50 5.91
N VAL A 569 3.81 -13.83 6.29
CA VAL A 569 3.71 -12.37 6.30
C VAL A 569 3.44 -11.88 7.72
N SER A 570 3.81 -10.67 8.00
CA SER A 570 3.60 -10.05 9.30
C SER A 570 2.67 -8.84 9.18
N TRP A 571 1.75 -8.74 10.12
CA TRP A 571 0.85 -7.60 10.30
C TRP A 571 0.99 -7.06 11.71
N SER A 572 0.83 -5.75 11.87
CA SER A 572 0.84 -5.14 13.20
C SER A 572 -0.15 -4.00 13.33
N ALA A 573 -0.62 -3.76 14.56
CA ALA A 573 -1.45 -2.61 14.91
C ALA A 573 -0.92 -1.91 16.16
N PRO A 574 -1.09 -0.58 16.30
CA PRO A 574 -0.79 0.10 17.55
C PRO A 574 -1.65 -0.45 18.69
N VAL A 575 -1.07 -0.68 19.88
CA VAL A 575 -1.81 -1.19 21.07
C VAL A 575 -2.98 -0.29 21.49
N ASN A 576 -2.95 1.00 21.14
CA ASN A 576 -3.99 1.97 21.43
C ASN A 576 -4.99 2.18 20.27
N ASP A 577 -4.77 1.55 19.11
CA ASP A 577 -5.66 1.63 17.96
C ASP A 577 -5.67 0.32 17.16
N LEU A 578 -6.39 -0.67 17.67
CA LEU A 578 -6.48 -2.03 17.11
C LEU A 578 -7.33 -2.11 15.83
N GLY A 579 -7.87 -0.99 15.35
CA GLY A 579 -8.50 -0.85 14.05
C GLY A 579 -7.53 -0.49 12.92
N CYS A 580 -6.29 -0.14 13.25
CA CYS A 580 -5.28 0.33 12.30
C CYS A 580 -4.17 -0.72 12.07
N TRP A 581 -4.55 -1.86 11.46
CA TRP A 581 -3.58 -2.87 11.06
C TRP A 581 -2.76 -2.42 9.86
N ARG A 582 -1.46 -2.68 9.92
CA ARG A 582 -0.49 -2.39 8.86
C ARG A 582 0.20 -3.67 8.41
N TYR A 583 0.32 -3.83 7.10
CA TYR A 583 1.14 -4.89 6.51
C TYR A 583 2.62 -4.55 6.71
N GLU A 584 3.37 -5.40 7.38
CA GLU A 584 4.79 -5.22 7.64
C GLU A 584 5.68 -5.85 6.55
N GLY A 585 5.13 -6.73 5.75
CA GLY A 585 5.82 -7.42 4.67
C GLY A 585 5.92 -8.93 4.87
N VAL A 586 6.65 -9.58 3.96
CA VAL A 586 7.03 -10.99 4.10
C VAL A 586 7.98 -11.12 5.28
N SER A 587 7.62 -11.94 6.26
CA SER A 587 8.44 -12.18 7.45
C SER A 587 9.41 -13.36 7.27
N PHE A 588 9.03 -14.38 6.48
CA PHE A 588 9.90 -15.49 6.07
C PHE A 588 9.40 -16.12 4.78
N ARG A 589 10.28 -16.35 3.83
CA ARG A 589 9.94 -17.01 2.55
C ARG A 589 10.11 -18.50 2.63
N ARG A 590 9.20 -19.27 2.04
CA ARG A 590 9.33 -20.72 1.87
C ARG A 590 10.61 -21.10 1.16
N SER A 591 11.03 -20.31 0.15
CA SER A 591 12.26 -20.51 -0.61
C SER A 591 13.55 -20.28 0.18
N ASP A 592 13.47 -19.58 1.33
CA ASP A 592 14.64 -19.32 2.19
C ASP A 592 14.96 -20.50 3.12
N ASP A 593 14.05 -21.49 3.21
CA ASP A 593 14.32 -22.77 3.87
C ASP A 593 15.19 -23.64 2.96
N PRO A 594 16.38 -24.06 3.41
CA PRO A 594 17.29 -24.86 2.57
C PRO A 594 16.75 -26.24 2.18
N ASP A 595 15.76 -26.77 2.93
CA ASP A 595 15.09 -28.04 2.64
C ASP A 595 13.94 -27.89 1.65
N ASN A 596 13.56 -26.65 1.29
CA ASN A 596 12.52 -26.32 0.32
C ASN A 596 13.08 -25.80 -1.02
N GLY A 597 14.19 -26.33 -1.47
CA GLY A 597 14.89 -25.83 -2.67
C GLY A 597 14.12 -25.90 -4.00
N ASN A 598 12.95 -26.55 -4.02
CA ASN A 598 12.03 -26.59 -5.15
C ASN A 598 10.79 -25.70 -4.97
N ASP A 599 10.70 -24.98 -3.85
CA ASP A 599 9.59 -24.08 -3.47
C ASP A 599 8.19 -24.74 -3.53
N GLN A 600 8.10 -26.03 -3.22
CA GLN A 600 6.84 -26.79 -3.24
C GLN A 600 6.29 -27.07 -1.84
N GLY A 601 7.13 -27.01 -0.80
CA GLY A 601 6.72 -27.24 0.58
C GLY A 601 5.92 -26.07 1.13
N CYS A 602 4.93 -26.34 1.97
CA CYS A 602 4.12 -25.35 2.67
C CYS A 602 4.70 -25.05 4.05
N LEU A 603 4.52 -23.82 4.53
CA LEU A 603 4.91 -23.38 5.86
C LEU A 603 3.69 -23.46 6.79
N TYR A 604 3.69 -24.42 7.73
CA TYR A 604 2.60 -24.60 8.70
C TYR A 604 2.79 -23.70 9.92
N ALA A 605 1.74 -23.60 10.73
CA ALA A 605 1.59 -22.71 11.88
C ALA A 605 2.92 -22.35 12.59
N PRO A 606 3.35 -21.08 12.54
CA PRO A 606 4.57 -20.63 13.21
C PRO A 606 4.28 -20.08 14.59
N ASP A 607 5.28 -20.06 15.47
CA ASP A 607 5.27 -19.25 16.68
C ASP A 607 6.60 -18.52 16.87
N VAL A 608 6.58 -17.39 17.62
CA VAL A 608 7.73 -16.51 17.80
C VAL A 608 8.04 -16.31 19.26
N THR A 609 9.33 -16.30 19.62
CA THR A 609 9.79 -15.90 20.95
C THR A 609 11.01 -15.01 20.87
N VAL A 610 11.28 -14.27 21.95
CA VAL A 610 12.54 -13.51 22.10
C VAL A 610 13.54 -14.39 22.81
N GLY A 611 14.68 -14.65 22.19
CA GLY A 611 15.74 -15.47 22.77
C GLY A 611 16.53 -14.71 23.85
N PRO A 612 17.41 -15.42 24.61
CA PRO A 612 18.25 -14.82 25.66
C PRO A 612 19.19 -13.73 25.14
N ASP A 613 19.49 -13.71 23.86
CA ASP A 613 20.33 -12.71 23.18
C ASP A 613 19.54 -11.46 22.73
N GLY A 614 18.22 -11.43 22.99
CA GLY A 614 17.35 -10.34 22.62
C GLY A 614 16.89 -10.36 21.14
N MET A 615 17.23 -11.40 20.39
CA MET A 615 16.80 -11.59 19.01
C MET A 615 15.45 -12.32 18.96
N TYR A 616 14.72 -12.16 17.86
CA TYR A 616 13.46 -12.83 17.60
C TYR A 616 13.71 -14.15 16.89
N TYR A 617 13.06 -15.22 17.35
CA TYR A 617 13.17 -16.56 16.81
C TYR A 617 11.80 -17.07 16.40
N LEU A 618 11.66 -17.39 15.12
CA LEU A 618 10.48 -17.96 14.50
C LEU A 618 10.65 -19.48 14.42
N PHE A 619 9.80 -20.22 15.09
CA PHE A 619 9.73 -21.68 15.04
C PHE A 619 8.63 -22.08 14.06
N TYR A 620 8.91 -23.03 13.18
CA TYR A 620 7.95 -23.49 12.18
C TYR A 620 8.23 -24.92 11.73
N VAL A 621 7.26 -25.50 11.00
CA VAL A 621 7.42 -26.80 10.35
C VAL A 621 7.21 -26.65 8.84
N LEU A 622 8.17 -27.15 8.07
CA LEU A 622 8.04 -27.28 6.63
C LEU A 622 7.28 -28.59 6.30
N ASP A 623 6.37 -28.53 5.33
CA ASP A 623 5.58 -29.65 4.89
C ASP A 623 6.41 -30.94 4.65
N ASN A 624 5.84 -32.08 5.11
CA ASN A 624 6.44 -33.41 4.99
C ASN A 624 7.78 -33.63 5.71
N GLN A 625 8.35 -32.67 6.41
CA GLN A 625 9.62 -32.83 7.15
C GLN A 625 9.41 -33.41 8.54
N SER A 626 8.32 -33.05 9.23
CA SER A 626 8.01 -33.46 10.60
C SER A 626 9.13 -33.14 11.62
N VAL A 627 9.86 -32.05 11.37
CA VAL A 627 10.92 -31.51 12.21
C VAL A 627 10.66 -30.02 12.43
N VAL A 628 11.12 -29.49 13.54
CA VAL A 628 10.98 -28.06 13.80
C VAL A 628 12.21 -27.33 13.28
N ALA A 629 11.98 -26.39 12.39
CA ALA A 629 12.95 -25.43 11.89
C ALA A 629 12.84 -24.09 12.66
N VAL A 630 13.94 -23.35 12.68
CA VAL A 630 14.06 -22.07 13.38
C VAL A 630 14.66 -21.03 12.44
N ALA A 631 14.02 -19.88 12.35
CA ALA A 631 14.56 -18.69 11.69
C ALA A 631 14.76 -17.55 12.70
N LYS A 632 15.64 -16.61 12.42
CA LYS A 632 16.08 -15.56 13.35
C LYS A 632 16.05 -14.18 12.71
N SER A 633 15.65 -13.17 13.47
CA SER A 633 15.66 -11.76 13.08
C SER A 633 16.05 -10.84 14.23
N ASP A 634 16.56 -9.65 13.92
CA ASP A 634 16.78 -8.56 14.87
C ASP A 634 15.54 -7.68 15.08
N LYS A 635 14.46 -7.95 14.33
CA LYS A 635 13.20 -7.19 14.36
C LYS A 635 11.99 -8.11 14.50
N PRO A 636 10.93 -7.65 15.21
CA PRO A 636 9.74 -8.47 15.37
C PRO A 636 9.03 -8.78 14.05
N GLN A 637 8.98 -7.83 13.09
CA GLN A 637 8.35 -8.06 11.78
C GLN A 637 9.16 -8.94 10.83
N GLY A 638 10.39 -9.31 11.17
CA GLY A 638 11.31 -10.00 10.25
C GLY A 638 12.15 -8.97 9.45
N LEU A 639 12.80 -9.27 8.34
CA LEU A 639 12.83 -10.54 7.63
C LEU A 639 13.61 -11.58 8.45
N PHE A 640 12.98 -12.70 8.80
CA PHE A 640 13.67 -13.81 9.46
C PHE A 640 14.57 -14.53 8.45
N LYS A 641 15.70 -15.07 8.93
CA LYS A 641 16.62 -15.89 8.14
C LYS A 641 16.71 -17.27 8.75
N PHE A 642 16.73 -18.30 7.93
CA PHE A 642 16.92 -19.63 8.39
C PHE A 642 18.15 -19.71 9.32
N TYR A 643 17.96 -20.31 10.49
CA TYR A 643 18.99 -20.39 11.53
C TYR A 643 19.45 -21.84 11.77
N GLY A 644 18.51 -22.79 11.75
CA GLY A 644 18.81 -24.21 11.94
C GLY A 644 17.57 -25.02 12.28
N HIS A 645 17.77 -26.29 12.59
CA HIS A 645 16.71 -27.19 13.09
C HIS A 645 16.93 -27.53 14.56
N VAL A 646 15.85 -27.74 15.29
CA VAL A 646 15.93 -28.23 16.68
C VAL A 646 16.51 -29.65 16.67
N HIS A 647 17.56 -29.88 17.46
CA HIS A 647 18.32 -31.13 17.45
C HIS A 647 18.82 -31.54 18.83
N TYR A 648 19.07 -32.82 18.99
CA TYR A 648 19.77 -33.37 20.14
C TYR A 648 21.26 -33.02 20.14
N GLU A 649 21.96 -33.21 21.27
CA GLU A 649 23.39 -32.91 21.40
C GLU A 649 24.27 -33.71 20.41
N ASP A 650 23.79 -34.86 19.92
CA ASP A 650 24.45 -35.67 18.91
C ASP A 650 24.19 -35.21 17.45
N GLY A 651 23.41 -34.13 17.29
CA GLY A 651 23.02 -33.59 15.97
C GLY A 651 21.80 -34.26 15.34
N THR A 652 21.22 -35.27 15.97
CA THR A 652 19.97 -35.87 15.46
C THR A 652 18.82 -34.89 15.59
N LEU A 653 18.05 -34.65 14.52
CA LEU A 653 16.92 -33.72 14.54
C LEU A 653 15.79 -34.25 15.43
N LEU A 654 15.09 -33.34 16.13
CA LEU A 654 13.86 -33.64 16.86
C LEU A 654 12.81 -34.19 15.88
N GLY A 655 12.19 -35.32 16.22
CA GLY A 655 11.26 -36.03 15.34
C GLY A 655 11.91 -37.10 14.44
N LYS A 656 13.22 -37.30 14.51
CA LYS A 656 13.95 -38.29 13.69
C LYS A 656 14.59 -39.41 14.48
N LYS A 657 14.55 -39.39 15.82
CA LYS A 657 14.89 -40.57 16.60
C LYS A 657 13.76 -41.62 16.50
N GLU A 658 14.11 -42.89 16.61
CA GLU A 658 13.13 -44.00 16.56
C GLU A 658 12.05 -43.86 17.65
N THR A 659 12.37 -43.21 18.75
CA THR A 659 11.46 -42.95 19.88
C THR A 659 10.64 -41.67 19.74
N ASP A 660 10.93 -40.82 18.77
CA ASP A 660 10.27 -39.53 18.61
C ASP A 660 8.96 -39.71 17.82
N GLU A 661 7.95 -38.95 18.21
CA GLU A 661 6.82 -38.70 17.34
C GLU A 661 7.16 -37.61 16.33
N PRO A 662 6.60 -37.61 15.11
CA PRO A 662 6.73 -36.53 14.18
C PRO A 662 6.25 -35.21 14.78
N GLN A 663 7.01 -34.15 14.57
CA GLN A 663 6.75 -32.81 15.12
C GLN A 663 5.81 -32.01 14.22
N PHE A 664 4.93 -31.21 14.84
CA PHE A 664 3.97 -30.37 14.12
C PHE A 664 3.55 -29.17 14.98
N ASP A 665 3.16 -28.06 14.37
CA ASP A 665 2.63 -26.85 14.99
C ASP A 665 3.42 -26.41 16.24
N PRO A 666 4.57 -25.79 16.12
CA PRO A 666 5.35 -25.38 17.27
C PRO A 666 4.72 -24.20 18.02
N GLY A 667 4.50 -24.34 19.34
CA GLY A 667 4.28 -23.25 20.27
C GLY A 667 5.53 -23.04 21.11
N VAL A 668 5.90 -21.81 21.44
CA VAL A 668 7.18 -21.52 22.10
C VAL A 668 7.09 -20.41 23.14
N ILE A 669 7.80 -20.62 24.28
CA ILE A 669 8.03 -19.56 25.27
C ILE A 669 9.46 -19.62 25.81
N THR A 670 10.09 -18.47 25.96
CA THR A 670 11.42 -18.35 26.58
C THR A 670 11.32 -17.68 27.94
N ILE A 671 11.89 -18.32 28.96
CA ILE A 671 11.92 -17.84 30.34
C ILE A 671 13.39 -17.82 30.79
N GLY A 672 13.95 -16.62 30.89
CA GLY A 672 15.38 -16.44 31.14
C GLY A 672 16.21 -17.05 30.02
N ASP A 673 17.10 -18.01 30.36
CA ASP A 673 17.97 -18.69 29.38
C ASP A 673 17.39 -20.04 28.89
N THR A 674 16.13 -20.34 29.20
CA THR A 674 15.50 -21.60 28.88
C THR A 674 14.31 -21.40 27.96
N THR A 675 14.27 -22.13 26.87
CA THR A 675 13.16 -22.12 25.91
C THR A 675 12.40 -23.42 25.98
N TYR A 676 11.07 -23.34 26.08
CA TYR A 676 10.15 -24.46 26.08
C TYR A 676 9.42 -24.48 24.75
N LEU A 677 9.60 -25.57 24.01
CA LEU A 677 8.98 -25.83 22.72
C LEU A 677 7.86 -26.86 22.88
N TYR A 678 6.67 -26.51 22.47
CA TYR A 678 5.49 -27.38 22.51
C TYR A 678 5.15 -27.79 21.09
N THR A 679 4.86 -29.09 20.87
CA THR A 679 4.56 -29.64 19.55
C THR A 679 3.56 -30.79 19.66
N GLY A 680 2.91 -31.14 18.54
CA GLY A 680 2.11 -32.33 18.43
C GLY A 680 0.99 -32.26 17.40
N PHE A 681 0.59 -33.45 16.96
CA PHE A 681 -0.61 -33.65 16.12
C PHE A 681 -1.17 -35.07 16.42
N CYS A 682 -2.44 -35.16 16.81
CA CYS A 682 -3.09 -36.38 17.23
C CYS A 682 -4.38 -36.66 16.45
N GLY A 683 -4.32 -37.46 15.38
CA GLY A 683 -5.52 -37.90 14.70
C GLY A 683 -6.44 -38.68 15.64
N GLN A 684 -7.75 -38.59 15.45
CA GLN A 684 -8.77 -39.16 16.35
C GLN A 684 -8.66 -40.68 16.55
N THR A 685 -8.06 -41.42 15.62
CA THR A 685 -7.91 -42.87 15.65
C THR A 685 -6.47 -43.35 15.60
N ASP A 686 -5.50 -42.42 15.69
CA ASP A 686 -4.09 -42.77 15.59
C ASP A 686 -3.47 -43.05 16.97
N ALA A 687 -3.34 -44.34 17.28
CA ALA A 687 -2.75 -44.79 18.53
C ALA A 687 -1.22 -44.62 18.62
N SER A 688 -0.56 -44.20 17.52
CA SER A 688 0.88 -43.84 17.54
C SER A 688 1.15 -42.43 18.05
N ARG A 689 0.10 -41.63 18.26
CA ARG A 689 0.15 -40.24 18.72
C ARG A 689 -0.41 -40.15 20.13
N HIS A 690 0.46 -39.87 21.08
CA HIS A 690 0.11 -39.89 22.50
C HIS A 690 -0.48 -38.60 23.01
N GLY A 691 -0.04 -37.45 22.46
CA GLY A 691 -0.52 -36.13 22.90
C GLY A 691 0.42 -34.98 22.53
N ALA A 692 0.13 -33.82 23.11
CA ALA A 692 1.04 -32.67 23.04
C ALA A 692 2.32 -32.98 23.83
N MET A 693 3.42 -32.51 23.32
CA MET A 693 4.74 -32.72 23.91
C MET A 693 5.38 -31.38 24.28
N VAL A 694 6.25 -31.39 25.31
CA VAL A 694 7.15 -30.27 25.64
C VAL A 694 8.60 -30.73 25.52
N THR A 695 9.44 -29.89 24.90
CA THR A 695 10.89 -30.07 24.74
C THR A 695 11.60 -28.83 25.28
N VAL A 696 12.60 -29.04 26.15
CA VAL A 696 13.40 -27.96 26.71
C VAL A 696 14.62 -27.74 25.83
N ILE A 697 14.81 -26.51 25.34
CA ILE A 697 15.89 -26.09 24.45
C ILE A 697 16.87 -25.16 25.18
N GLY A 698 18.13 -25.27 24.87
CA GLY A 698 19.19 -24.42 25.44
C GLY A 698 19.19 -22.98 24.85
N PRO A 699 20.08 -22.12 25.38
CA PRO A 699 20.13 -20.70 24.98
C PRO A 699 20.57 -20.45 23.54
N ASP A 700 21.05 -21.46 22.83
CA ASP A 700 21.31 -21.43 21.39
C ASP A 700 20.06 -21.59 20.52
N MET A 701 18.88 -21.77 21.15
CA MET A 701 17.56 -21.91 20.52
C MET A 701 17.41 -23.15 19.62
N LEU A 702 18.37 -24.08 19.62
CA LEU A 702 18.39 -25.27 18.78
C LEU A 702 18.63 -26.56 19.56
N THR A 703 19.52 -26.57 20.56
CA THR A 703 19.99 -27.79 21.20
C THR A 703 19.06 -28.24 22.31
N ILE A 704 18.51 -29.45 22.21
CA ILE A 704 17.65 -30.05 23.22
C ILE A 704 18.43 -30.34 24.50
N LYS A 705 17.90 -29.89 25.62
CA LYS A 705 18.41 -30.15 26.98
C LYS A 705 17.60 -31.21 27.74
N LYS A 706 16.30 -31.30 27.45
CA LYS A 706 15.41 -32.27 28.07
C LYS A 706 14.18 -32.52 27.18
N GLY A 707 13.62 -33.71 27.23
CA GLY A 707 12.40 -34.09 26.51
C GLY A 707 12.67 -34.81 25.19
N PRO A 708 11.67 -34.95 24.29
CA PRO A 708 10.26 -34.53 24.51
C PRO A 708 9.55 -35.33 25.63
N ALA A 709 8.58 -34.66 26.27
CA ALA A 709 7.73 -35.25 27.29
C ALA A 709 6.25 -34.94 27.03
N PHE A 710 5.33 -35.90 27.20
CA PHE A 710 3.91 -35.70 26.99
C PHE A 710 3.28 -34.92 28.12
N ILE A 711 2.40 -33.96 27.78
CA ILE A 711 1.78 -33.02 28.72
C ILE A 711 0.25 -32.99 28.68
N VAL A 712 -0.36 -33.16 27.51
CA VAL A 712 -1.82 -33.21 27.32
C VAL A 712 -2.15 -34.39 26.40
N PRO A 713 -3.04 -35.32 26.82
CA PRO A 713 -3.26 -36.55 26.09
C PRO A 713 -4.04 -36.34 24.77
N GLY A 714 -3.67 -37.08 23.74
CA GLY A 714 -4.45 -37.23 22.53
C GLY A 714 -5.69 -38.14 22.72
N THR A 715 -6.58 -38.15 21.73
CA THR A 715 -7.90 -38.84 21.81
C THR A 715 -7.84 -40.27 22.30
N MET A 716 -6.85 -41.03 21.83
CA MET A 716 -6.70 -42.47 22.21
C MET A 716 -6.27 -42.67 23.66
N TYR A 717 -5.79 -41.66 24.34
CA TYR A 717 -5.21 -41.68 25.67
C TYR A 717 -5.94 -40.82 26.71
N ALA A 718 -6.96 -40.06 26.30
CA ALA A 718 -7.70 -39.14 27.17
C ALA A 718 -8.79 -39.82 28.03
N GLY A 719 -9.18 -41.05 27.71
CA GLY A 719 -10.25 -41.75 28.43
C GLY A 719 -9.98 -41.87 29.92
N GLY A 720 -10.92 -41.41 30.78
CA GLY A 720 -10.79 -41.40 32.24
C GLY A 720 -9.89 -40.29 32.79
N THR A 721 -9.42 -39.37 31.97
CA THR A 721 -8.73 -38.13 32.39
C THR A 721 -9.67 -36.94 32.33
N ASP A 722 -9.25 -35.80 32.83
CA ASP A 722 -10.00 -34.52 32.75
C ASP A 722 -10.14 -34.02 31.29
N PHE A 723 -9.36 -34.57 30.37
CA PHE A 723 -9.36 -34.21 28.94
C PHE A 723 -10.34 -35.06 28.09
N GLU A 724 -11.07 -35.99 28.70
CA GLU A 724 -12.02 -36.83 27.97
C GLU A 724 -13.10 -36.01 27.30
N GLY A 725 -13.23 -36.15 25.96
CA GLY A 725 -14.11 -35.30 25.12
C GLY A 725 -13.46 -34.06 24.54
N HIS A 726 -12.36 -33.60 25.13
CA HIS A 726 -11.60 -32.39 24.74
C HIS A 726 -10.10 -32.68 24.62
N ALA A 727 -9.75 -33.90 24.22
CA ALA A 727 -8.36 -34.32 24.04
C ALA A 727 -7.60 -33.46 23.03
N PHE A 728 -6.30 -33.42 23.15
CA PHE A 728 -5.43 -32.69 22.25
C PHE A 728 -5.52 -33.23 20.80
N PHE A 729 -5.67 -32.31 19.84
CA PHE A 729 -5.62 -32.61 18.42
C PHE A 729 -4.38 -31.96 17.77
N GLU A 730 -4.27 -30.62 17.78
CA GLU A 730 -3.18 -29.87 17.20
C GLU A 730 -3.09 -28.46 17.83
N ALA A 731 -2.30 -27.55 17.25
CA ALA A 731 -2.28 -26.12 17.58
C ALA A 731 -1.81 -25.80 19.02
N PRO A 732 -0.68 -26.34 19.49
CA PRO A 732 -0.20 -26.03 20.83
C PRO A 732 0.34 -24.59 20.91
N SER A 733 -0.17 -23.79 21.83
CA SER A 733 0.34 -22.48 22.16
C SER A 733 0.44 -22.29 23.66
N ILE A 734 1.29 -21.42 24.15
CA ILE A 734 1.56 -21.24 25.56
C ILE A 734 1.70 -19.77 25.95
N ARG A 735 1.06 -19.38 27.04
CA ARG A 735 1.22 -18.03 27.62
C ARG A 735 1.30 -18.13 29.14
N GLU A 736 2.03 -17.17 29.74
CA GLU A 736 2.15 -17.08 31.20
C GLU A 736 1.35 -15.88 31.71
N ARG A 737 0.61 -16.08 32.80
CA ARG A 737 -0.09 -15.01 33.51
C ARG A 737 -0.07 -15.28 35.00
N ASN A 738 0.53 -14.37 35.77
CA ASN A 738 0.59 -14.42 37.23
C ASN A 738 1.17 -15.76 37.80
N GLY A 739 2.18 -16.30 37.15
CA GLY A 739 2.81 -17.57 37.53
C GLY A 739 2.01 -18.81 37.17
N ILE A 740 1.00 -18.68 36.32
CA ILE A 740 0.22 -19.79 35.76
C ILE A 740 0.47 -19.84 34.26
N PHE A 741 0.83 -21.00 33.75
CA PHE A 741 0.97 -21.29 32.33
C PHE A 741 -0.36 -21.75 31.78
N TYR A 742 -0.81 -21.08 30.72
CA TYR A 742 -2.01 -21.43 29.95
C TYR A 742 -1.56 -22.08 28.64
N PHE A 743 -1.82 -23.36 28.51
CA PHE A 743 -1.59 -24.12 27.31
C PHE A 743 -2.88 -24.12 26.48
N ILE A 744 -2.87 -23.46 25.33
CA ILE A 744 -4.01 -23.34 24.42
C ILE A 744 -3.84 -24.36 23.31
N TYR A 745 -4.93 -25.03 22.90
CA TYR A 745 -4.86 -26.05 21.87
C TYR A 745 -6.21 -26.30 21.19
N SER A 746 -6.18 -26.84 19.97
CA SER A 746 -7.35 -27.38 19.27
C SER A 746 -7.68 -28.76 19.79
N SER A 747 -8.95 -28.99 20.13
CA SER A 747 -9.38 -30.27 20.67
C SER A 747 -9.78 -31.29 19.58
N GLN A 748 -10.02 -32.53 20.00
CA GLN A 748 -10.47 -33.61 19.12
C GLN A 748 -11.75 -33.31 18.31
N VAL A 749 -12.56 -32.34 18.72
CA VAL A 749 -13.73 -31.86 17.98
C VAL A 749 -13.41 -30.73 17.00
N MET A 750 -12.15 -30.36 16.86
CA MET A 750 -11.55 -29.42 15.93
C MET A 750 -12.05 -27.96 16.01
N HIS A 751 -13.35 -27.74 16.07
CA HIS A 751 -13.93 -26.38 15.99
C HIS A 751 -13.73 -25.53 17.26
N GLU A 752 -13.23 -26.10 18.36
CA GLU A 752 -13.01 -25.38 19.62
C GLU A 752 -11.52 -25.23 19.97
N LEU A 753 -11.17 -24.07 20.50
CA LEU A 753 -9.93 -23.87 21.23
C LEU A 753 -10.18 -24.07 22.71
N CYS A 754 -9.45 -25.02 23.27
CA CYS A 754 -9.42 -25.34 24.69
C CYS A 754 -8.18 -24.77 25.37
N TYR A 755 -8.18 -24.75 26.69
CA TYR A 755 -6.98 -24.47 27.45
C TYR A 755 -6.81 -25.44 28.62
N ALA A 756 -5.55 -25.61 29.00
CA ALA A 756 -5.16 -26.32 30.20
C ALA A 756 -4.17 -25.47 31.00
N THR A 757 -4.10 -25.63 32.31
CA THR A 757 -3.26 -24.79 33.16
C THR A 757 -2.25 -25.60 33.96
N SER A 758 -1.09 -25.01 34.22
CA SER A 758 -0.07 -25.54 35.11
C SER A 758 0.70 -24.39 35.81
N LYS A 759 1.38 -24.70 36.92
CA LYS A 759 2.36 -23.79 37.56
C LYS A 759 3.79 -24.03 37.07
N ASP A 760 3.98 -25.09 36.28
CA ASP A 760 5.26 -25.45 35.69
C ASP A 760 5.11 -25.55 34.17
N PRO A 761 6.00 -24.95 33.39
CA PRO A 761 5.92 -25.03 31.92
C PRO A 761 6.01 -26.46 31.38
N GLU A 762 6.58 -27.39 32.12
CA GLU A 762 6.63 -28.82 31.76
C GLU A 762 5.41 -29.62 32.28
N GLY A 763 4.43 -28.96 32.93
CA GLY A 763 3.23 -29.64 33.49
C GLY A 763 3.44 -30.18 34.90
N PRO A 764 2.50 -31.01 35.40
CA PRO A 764 1.31 -31.49 34.73
C PRO A 764 0.28 -30.41 34.48
N PHE A 765 -0.39 -30.51 33.34
CA PHE A 765 -1.48 -29.59 32.99
C PHE A 765 -2.83 -30.19 33.40
N THR A 766 -3.75 -29.36 33.81
CA THR A 766 -5.14 -29.69 34.13
C THR A 766 -6.07 -28.99 33.16
N TYR A 767 -7.06 -29.68 32.64
CA TYR A 767 -8.04 -29.11 31.71
C TYR A 767 -8.79 -27.93 32.35
N GLY A 768 -8.86 -26.82 31.65
CA GLY A 768 -9.50 -25.59 32.11
C GLY A 768 -10.85 -25.29 31.45
N GLY A 769 -11.07 -25.72 30.24
CA GLY A 769 -12.31 -25.45 29.53
C GLY A 769 -12.11 -25.05 28.06
N VAL A 770 -13.23 -24.69 27.41
CA VAL A 770 -13.26 -24.12 26.05
C VAL A 770 -13.16 -22.60 26.13
N ILE A 771 -12.33 -21.98 25.28
CA ILE A 771 -12.22 -20.51 25.19
C ILE A 771 -13.17 -19.97 24.13
N VAL A 772 -13.16 -20.57 22.93
CA VAL A 772 -13.98 -20.13 21.79
C VAL A 772 -14.25 -21.33 20.87
N SER A 773 -15.42 -21.32 20.22
CA SER A 773 -15.77 -22.27 19.14
C SER A 773 -16.00 -21.48 17.84
N ASN A 774 -15.32 -21.84 16.75
CA ASN A 774 -15.53 -21.19 15.44
C ASN A 774 -16.85 -21.63 14.74
N CYS A 775 -17.67 -22.44 15.43
CA CYS A 775 -19.06 -22.75 15.08
C CYS A 775 -20.08 -22.07 16.02
N ASP A 776 -19.60 -21.28 16.99
CA ASP A 776 -20.41 -20.57 17.98
C ASP A 776 -21.31 -21.51 18.84
N ILE A 777 -20.77 -22.68 19.20
CA ILE A 777 -21.44 -23.73 19.98
C ILE A 777 -20.97 -23.72 21.43
N GLY A 778 -21.83 -24.07 22.36
CA GLY A 778 -21.53 -24.22 23.79
C GLY A 778 -21.70 -22.96 24.63
N ILE A 779 -22.06 -21.84 24.03
CA ILE A 779 -22.29 -20.55 24.68
C ILE A 779 -23.73 -20.39 25.19
N SER A 780 -23.98 -19.37 26.01
CA SER A 780 -25.31 -19.12 26.59
C SER A 780 -26.39 -18.83 25.55
N THR A 781 -26.03 -18.28 24.41
CA THR A 781 -26.91 -17.94 23.28
C THR A 781 -27.14 -19.11 22.32
N ASN A 782 -26.24 -20.13 22.32
CA ASN A 782 -26.36 -21.32 21.51
C ASN A 782 -25.79 -22.55 22.25
N LYS A 783 -26.60 -23.18 23.08
CA LYS A 783 -26.23 -24.36 23.90
C LYS A 783 -26.36 -25.68 23.16
N GLU A 784 -27.07 -25.73 22.05
CA GLU A 784 -27.35 -26.95 21.31
C GLU A 784 -26.17 -27.31 20.42
N VAL A 785 -25.49 -28.41 20.74
CA VAL A 785 -24.38 -28.97 19.93
C VAL A 785 -24.85 -29.29 18.49
N ASP A 786 -26.12 -29.60 18.32
CA ASP A 786 -26.73 -29.95 17.03
C ASP A 786 -27.22 -28.78 16.20
N ARG A 787 -26.97 -27.53 16.63
CA ARG A 787 -27.45 -26.33 15.92
C ARG A 787 -26.31 -25.36 15.68
N PRO A 788 -25.42 -25.63 14.72
CA PRO A 788 -24.38 -24.64 14.36
C PRO A 788 -25.03 -23.40 13.74
N ILE A 789 -24.59 -22.22 14.16
CA ILE A 789 -25.00 -20.94 13.58
C ILE A 789 -23.87 -20.29 12.78
N ALA A 790 -22.75 -20.99 12.69
CA ALA A 790 -21.64 -20.76 11.77
C ALA A 790 -21.02 -22.13 11.44
N TYR A 791 -20.30 -22.21 10.34
CA TYR A 791 -19.59 -23.42 9.94
C TYR A 791 -18.09 -23.20 10.09
N GLY A 792 -17.41 -24.19 10.67
CA GLY A 792 -15.99 -24.16 10.95
C GLY A 792 -15.31 -25.49 10.65
N ALA A 793 -14.06 -25.59 11.01
CA ALA A 793 -13.28 -26.81 10.98
C ALA A 793 -12.18 -26.74 12.05
N ASN A 794 -10.92 -27.10 11.74
CA ASN A 794 -9.82 -26.90 12.65
C ASN A 794 -9.74 -25.44 13.13
N ASN A 795 -9.23 -25.26 14.33
CA ASN A 795 -9.09 -23.95 14.94
C ASN A 795 -7.70 -23.85 15.57
N HIS A 796 -7.04 -22.71 15.39
CA HIS A 796 -5.72 -22.44 15.95
C HIS A 796 -5.63 -20.98 16.36
N GLY A 797 -4.94 -20.71 17.46
CA GLY A 797 -4.73 -19.37 17.95
C GLY A 797 -4.29 -19.33 19.41
N SER A 798 -4.15 -18.15 19.95
CA SER A 798 -3.58 -17.92 21.28
C SER A 798 -4.21 -16.74 21.99
N ILE A 799 -3.91 -16.60 23.28
CA ILE A 799 -4.32 -15.44 24.10
C ILE A 799 -3.19 -14.43 24.21
N VAL A 800 -3.54 -13.15 24.32
CA VAL A 800 -2.56 -12.08 24.52
C VAL A 800 -3.17 -10.95 25.34
N GLN A 801 -2.35 -10.30 26.16
CA GLN A 801 -2.71 -9.06 26.84
C GLN A 801 -2.35 -7.86 25.95
N ILE A 802 -3.32 -6.99 25.68
CA ILE A 802 -3.14 -5.75 24.96
C ILE A 802 -3.67 -4.60 25.83
N GLY A 803 -2.78 -3.78 26.36
CA GLY A 803 -3.14 -2.81 27.39
C GLY A 803 -3.62 -3.52 28.66
N ASP A 804 -4.81 -3.15 29.15
CA ASP A 804 -5.43 -3.78 30.31
C ASP A 804 -6.30 -5.00 29.97
N ASP A 805 -6.55 -5.25 28.71
CA ASP A 805 -7.49 -6.26 28.22
C ASP A 805 -6.77 -7.50 27.72
N TRP A 806 -7.43 -8.67 27.85
CA TRP A 806 -6.99 -9.92 27.27
C TRP A 806 -7.89 -10.33 26.11
N TYR A 807 -7.29 -10.91 25.09
CA TYR A 807 -7.96 -11.36 23.88
C TYR A 807 -7.55 -12.78 23.54
N ILE A 808 -8.50 -13.57 22.99
CA ILE A 808 -8.24 -14.81 22.25
C ILE A 808 -8.20 -14.47 20.77
N PHE A 809 -7.13 -14.84 20.07
CA PHE A 809 -7.04 -14.85 18.64
C PHE A 809 -7.32 -16.26 18.13
N TYR A 810 -8.06 -16.38 17.04
CA TYR A 810 -8.47 -17.62 16.43
C TYR A 810 -8.79 -17.38 14.95
N HIS A 811 -9.17 -18.42 14.21
CA HIS A 811 -9.56 -18.23 12.83
C HIS A 811 -10.95 -18.76 12.48
N ARG A 812 -11.52 -18.27 11.37
CA ARG A 812 -12.82 -18.66 10.83
C ARG A 812 -12.70 -19.03 9.37
N HIS A 813 -13.48 -20.04 8.93
CA HIS A 813 -13.59 -20.50 7.56
C HIS A 813 -14.65 -19.70 6.79
N THR A 814 -14.43 -18.44 6.55
CA THR A 814 -15.42 -17.48 6.04
C THR A 814 -15.90 -17.80 4.62
N ASN A 815 -15.07 -18.44 3.79
CA ASN A 815 -15.41 -18.88 2.43
C ASN A 815 -16.00 -20.31 2.37
N ASN A 816 -16.39 -20.92 3.50
CA ASN A 816 -16.95 -22.28 3.58
C ASN A 816 -16.05 -23.36 2.92
N THR A 817 -14.74 -23.18 3.03
CA THR A 817 -13.72 -24.18 2.62
C THR A 817 -12.71 -24.37 3.76
N TRP A 818 -11.98 -25.49 3.73
CA TRP A 818 -10.92 -25.77 4.69
C TRP A 818 -9.71 -24.85 4.56
N TYR A 819 -9.49 -24.26 3.38
CA TYR A 819 -8.23 -23.67 2.96
C TYR A 819 -8.25 -22.13 2.81
N SER A 820 -9.34 -21.49 3.24
CA SER A 820 -9.47 -20.02 3.21
C SER A 820 -9.89 -19.55 4.60
N ARG A 821 -8.93 -19.46 5.52
CA ARG A 821 -9.13 -19.18 6.94
C ARG A 821 -8.73 -17.75 7.27
N GLN A 822 -9.60 -16.98 7.90
CA GLN A 822 -9.36 -15.57 8.26
C GLN A 822 -9.23 -15.39 9.76
N GLY A 823 -8.24 -14.57 10.19
CA GLY A 823 -8.00 -14.28 11.58
C GLY A 823 -9.13 -13.46 12.23
N CYS A 824 -9.56 -13.90 13.40
CA CYS A 824 -10.55 -13.24 14.25
C CYS A 824 -10.02 -13.13 15.69
N ALA A 825 -10.61 -12.26 16.49
CA ALA A 825 -10.25 -12.12 17.90
C ALA A 825 -11.46 -11.71 18.73
N GLU A 826 -11.48 -12.16 19.99
CA GLU A 826 -12.52 -11.76 20.96
C GLU A 826 -11.90 -11.41 22.28
N LYS A 827 -12.49 -10.44 22.97
CA LYS A 827 -12.08 -10.07 24.32
C LYS A 827 -12.46 -11.18 25.29
N ILE A 828 -11.51 -11.64 26.12
CA ILE A 828 -11.73 -12.64 27.18
C ILE A 828 -11.64 -12.03 28.56
N THR A 829 -12.26 -12.69 29.53
CA THR A 829 -12.16 -12.33 30.95
C THR A 829 -11.67 -13.51 31.75
N PHE A 830 -10.82 -13.25 32.72
CA PHE A 830 -10.41 -14.23 33.72
C PHE A 830 -11.27 -14.07 34.97
N GLU A 831 -11.80 -15.19 35.47
CA GLU A 831 -12.45 -15.24 36.77
C GLU A 831 -11.41 -15.14 37.91
N GLU A 832 -11.86 -15.00 39.16
CA GLU A 832 -10.96 -14.87 40.32
C GLU A 832 -10.02 -16.06 40.53
N ASP A 833 -10.46 -17.24 40.14
CA ASP A 833 -9.67 -18.49 40.18
C ASP A 833 -8.71 -18.68 39.02
N GLY A 834 -8.69 -17.75 38.07
CA GLY A 834 -7.87 -17.79 36.87
C GLY A 834 -8.51 -18.55 35.71
N SER A 835 -9.73 -19.05 35.85
CA SER A 835 -10.43 -19.69 34.73
C SER A 835 -10.88 -18.69 33.66
N ILE A 836 -10.96 -19.13 32.39
CA ILE A 836 -11.40 -18.33 31.25
C ILE A 836 -12.81 -18.77 30.86
N LYS A 837 -13.73 -17.81 30.82
CA LYS A 837 -15.09 -18.06 30.36
C LYS A 837 -15.15 -18.10 28.83
N GLN A 838 -15.82 -19.14 28.29
CA GLN A 838 -16.02 -19.25 26.86
C GLN A 838 -16.70 -18.00 26.31
N VAL A 839 -16.16 -17.48 25.22
CA VAL A 839 -16.68 -16.32 24.49
C VAL A 839 -17.39 -16.73 23.22
N GLU A 840 -18.36 -15.92 22.79
CA GLU A 840 -19.03 -16.08 21.51
C GLU A 840 -18.29 -15.34 20.39
N MET A 841 -18.49 -15.77 19.16
CA MET A 841 -18.02 -15.06 17.98
C MET A 841 -18.82 -13.79 17.76
N THR A 842 -18.15 -12.68 17.56
CA THR A 842 -18.78 -11.39 17.29
C THR A 842 -18.25 -10.73 16.02
N SER A 843 -18.97 -9.71 15.54
CA SER A 843 -18.47 -8.78 14.53
C SER A 843 -17.59 -7.69 15.14
N CYS A 844 -17.62 -7.50 16.46
CA CYS A 844 -16.90 -6.43 17.16
C CYS A 844 -15.40 -6.70 17.26
N GLY A 845 -15.01 -7.95 17.52
CA GLY A 845 -13.60 -8.32 17.63
C GLY A 845 -12.79 -7.43 18.57
N LEU A 846 -11.75 -6.85 18.04
CA LEU A 846 -10.81 -5.96 18.75
C LEU A 846 -11.36 -4.54 19.03
N ASN A 847 -12.62 -4.24 18.70
CA ASN A 847 -13.20 -2.92 18.88
C ASN A 847 -13.26 -2.47 20.36
N GLY A 848 -13.22 -3.43 21.28
CA GLY A 848 -13.29 -3.18 22.72
C GLY A 848 -14.70 -2.85 23.23
N GLY A 849 -15.74 -3.03 22.39
CA GLY A 849 -17.15 -2.79 22.67
C GLY A 849 -18.00 -2.90 21.41
N PRO A 850 -19.32 -2.64 21.50
CA PRO A 850 -20.21 -2.73 20.37
C PRO A 850 -19.84 -1.72 19.26
N LEU A 851 -20.18 -2.07 18.02
CA LEU A 851 -20.02 -1.20 16.85
C LEU A 851 -21.05 -0.04 16.91
N ARG A 852 -20.69 1.09 16.31
CA ARG A 852 -21.59 2.26 16.21
C ARG A 852 -22.69 2.00 15.18
N ASP A 853 -23.86 2.53 15.37
CA ASP A 853 -24.97 2.46 14.42
C ASP A 853 -24.95 3.56 13.34
N THR A 854 -23.92 4.43 13.36
CA THR A 854 -23.78 5.57 12.42
C THR A 854 -22.99 5.25 11.17
N ASP A 855 -22.28 4.13 11.15
CA ASP A 855 -21.36 3.77 10.07
C ASP A 855 -22.05 2.84 9.05
N GLU A 856 -21.51 2.76 7.82
CA GLU A 856 -21.83 1.72 6.87
C GLU A 856 -20.92 0.53 7.11
N TYR A 857 -21.48 -0.68 7.13
CA TYR A 857 -20.74 -1.92 7.42
C TYR A 857 -20.73 -2.86 6.24
N PRO A 858 -19.57 -3.41 5.88
CA PRO A 858 -19.47 -4.46 4.87
C PRO A 858 -20.08 -5.77 5.41
N ALA A 859 -20.77 -6.51 4.54
CA ALA A 859 -21.44 -7.74 4.96
C ALA A 859 -20.48 -8.88 5.34
N TYR A 860 -19.19 -8.82 4.95
CA TYR A 860 -18.22 -9.86 5.30
C TYR A 860 -17.92 -9.92 6.81
N ILE A 861 -18.25 -8.89 7.60
CA ILE A 861 -18.13 -8.94 9.06
C ILE A 861 -19.16 -9.83 9.75
N ALA A 862 -20.04 -10.49 8.99
CA ALA A 862 -20.99 -11.44 9.53
C ALA A 862 -20.31 -12.50 10.40
N CYS A 863 -20.71 -12.61 11.66
CA CYS A 863 -20.17 -13.62 12.57
C CYS A 863 -20.98 -14.92 12.56
N ASN A 864 -22.23 -14.89 12.11
CA ASN A 864 -23.05 -16.07 11.93
C ASN A 864 -23.59 -16.11 10.50
N ILE A 865 -23.46 -17.24 9.82
CA ILE A 865 -24.06 -17.52 8.51
C ILE A 865 -24.52 -18.97 8.53
N PHE A 866 -25.83 -19.20 8.46
CA PHE A 866 -26.39 -20.54 8.52
C PHE A 866 -27.77 -20.64 7.84
N ASN A 867 -28.21 -21.84 7.63
CA ASN A 867 -29.58 -22.12 7.17
C ASN A 867 -30.27 -23.09 8.16
N PRO A 868 -31.34 -22.67 8.87
CA PRO A 868 -32.02 -23.48 9.87
C PRO A 868 -32.62 -24.81 9.33
N THR A 869 -32.85 -24.90 8.02
CA THR A 869 -33.34 -26.06 7.33
C THR A 869 -32.24 -26.96 6.76
N GLY A 870 -30.97 -26.52 6.91
CA GLY A 870 -29.80 -27.23 6.43
C GLY A 870 -29.38 -28.43 7.27
N LYS A 871 -28.26 -29.01 6.92
CA LYS A 871 -27.65 -30.09 7.71
C LYS A 871 -27.18 -29.56 9.08
N LYS A 872 -27.15 -30.42 10.06
CA LYS A 872 -26.73 -30.10 11.44
C LYS A 872 -25.22 -30.26 11.68
N ASP A 873 -24.50 -30.77 10.70
CA ASP A 873 -23.04 -30.94 10.77
C ASP A 873 -22.35 -29.54 10.77
N PRO A 874 -21.45 -29.24 11.72
CA PRO A 874 -20.79 -27.92 11.81
C PRO A 874 -19.65 -27.72 10.80
N TYR A 875 -19.20 -28.79 10.11
CA TYR A 875 -17.98 -28.68 9.32
C TYR A 875 -18.21 -28.11 7.91
N VAL A 876 -17.25 -27.24 7.50
CA VAL A 876 -17.22 -26.60 6.19
C VAL A 876 -17.05 -27.58 5.03
N GLY A 877 -17.38 -27.13 3.81
CA GLY A 877 -17.22 -27.93 2.59
C GLY A 877 -18.32 -29.00 2.37
N GLN A 878 -19.20 -29.25 3.35
CA GLN A 878 -20.28 -30.22 3.26
C GLN A 878 -21.66 -29.62 2.98
N HIS A 879 -21.76 -28.30 2.94
CA HIS A 879 -23.00 -27.56 2.90
C HIS A 879 -23.02 -26.56 1.75
N ASN A 880 -24.16 -26.48 1.09
CA ASN A 880 -24.46 -25.38 0.16
C ASN A 880 -25.06 -24.22 0.96
N VAL A 881 -24.23 -23.44 1.63
CA VAL A 881 -24.60 -22.30 2.47
C VAL A 881 -23.97 -21.03 1.94
N ALA A 882 -24.58 -19.90 2.30
CA ALA A 882 -23.99 -18.59 2.00
C ALA A 882 -22.58 -18.48 2.62
N ARG A 883 -21.71 -17.79 1.92
CA ARG A 883 -20.29 -17.67 2.28
C ARG A 883 -19.74 -16.32 1.89
N VAL A 884 -18.63 -15.93 2.49
CA VAL A 884 -17.91 -14.71 2.13
C VAL A 884 -17.07 -14.99 0.88
N VAL A 885 -17.24 -14.15 -0.13
CA VAL A 885 -16.52 -14.24 -1.41
C VAL A 885 -16.07 -12.84 -1.82
N GLN A 886 -15.19 -12.77 -2.81
CA GLN A 886 -14.77 -11.54 -3.48
C GLN A 886 -14.94 -11.66 -4.99
N ASP A 887 -15.01 -10.53 -5.71
CA ASP A 887 -14.95 -10.53 -7.16
C ASP A 887 -13.45 -10.57 -7.57
N GLY A 888 -13.04 -11.59 -8.33
CA GLY A 888 -11.65 -11.72 -8.78
C GLY A 888 -10.91 -12.90 -8.15
N LYS A 889 -9.59 -12.86 -8.27
CA LYS A 889 -8.69 -13.93 -7.82
C LYS A 889 -8.14 -13.62 -6.42
N ASP A 890 -7.42 -14.58 -5.86
CA ASP A 890 -6.53 -14.31 -4.74
C ASP A 890 -5.57 -13.17 -5.10
N GLY A 891 -5.39 -12.23 -4.16
CA GLY A 891 -4.65 -11.00 -4.43
C GLY A 891 -5.42 -9.90 -5.18
N ASP A 892 -6.63 -10.14 -5.66
CA ASP A 892 -7.53 -9.10 -6.17
C ASP A 892 -8.31 -8.47 -5.01
N HIS A 893 -8.14 -7.18 -4.78
CA HIS A 893 -8.67 -6.47 -3.60
C HIS A 893 -10.08 -5.94 -3.77
N ASN A 894 -10.96 -6.72 -4.24
CA ASN A 894 -12.36 -6.36 -4.13
C ASN A 894 -12.86 -6.60 -2.71
N THR A 895 -13.54 -5.62 -2.15
CA THR A 895 -14.20 -5.80 -0.86
C THR A 895 -15.07 -7.05 -0.88
N ALA A 896 -14.82 -7.95 0.05
CA ALA A 896 -15.59 -9.17 0.15
C ALA A 896 -17.06 -8.89 0.49
N TYR A 897 -17.93 -9.79 0.09
CA TYR A 897 -19.36 -9.73 0.33
C TYR A 897 -19.91 -11.14 0.62
N VAL A 898 -21.11 -11.21 1.20
CA VAL A 898 -21.78 -12.50 1.41
C VAL A 898 -22.51 -12.90 0.13
N SER A 899 -22.23 -14.09 -0.38
CA SER A 899 -22.79 -14.65 -1.60
C SER A 899 -23.58 -15.95 -1.33
N GLU A 900 -24.26 -16.45 -2.35
CA GLU A 900 -25.05 -17.69 -2.28
C GLU A 900 -26.19 -17.64 -1.24
N ILE A 901 -26.70 -16.44 -0.96
CA ILE A 901 -27.83 -16.23 -0.08
C ILE A 901 -29.08 -16.77 -0.76
N SER A 902 -29.68 -17.81 -0.18
CA SER A 902 -30.85 -18.51 -0.68
C SER A 902 -31.93 -18.57 0.39
N GLU A 903 -33.09 -19.18 0.05
CA GLU A 903 -34.25 -19.30 0.96
C GLU A 903 -33.84 -19.78 2.37
N ASN A 904 -34.29 -19.05 3.39
CA ASN A 904 -34.02 -19.26 4.82
C ASN A 904 -32.58 -19.03 5.29
N THR A 905 -31.68 -18.52 4.44
CA THR A 905 -30.36 -18.10 4.91
C THR A 905 -30.47 -17.02 5.96
N VAL A 906 -29.81 -17.20 7.10
CA VAL A 906 -29.67 -16.24 8.19
C VAL A 906 -28.24 -15.73 8.25
N ILE A 907 -28.08 -14.41 8.28
CA ILE A 907 -26.82 -13.70 8.40
C ILE A 907 -26.87 -12.86 9.67
N GLY A 908 -25.97 -13.11 10.61
CA GLY A 908 -25.91 -12.42 11.90
C GLY A 908 -24.67 -11.56 12.08
N PHE A 909 -24.90 -10.38 12.64
CA PHE A 909 -23.87 -9.39 13.00
C PHE A 909 -24.03 -9.04 14.47
N LYS A 910 -22.98 -9.08 15.28
CA LYS A 910 -23.02 -8.85 16.73
C LYS A 910 -21.81 -8.01 17.18
N TYR A 911 -21.97 -6.95 17.94
CA TYR A 911 -23.14 -6.23 18.42
C TYR A 911 -23.03 -4.77 17.99
N PHE A 912 -24.19 -4.07 17.99
CA PHE A 912 -24.26 -2.63 17.75
C PHE A 912 -24.86 -1.90 18.96
N ASP A 913 -24.41 -0.66 19.24
CA ASP A 913 -25.02 0.24 20.22
C ASP A 913 -26.03 1.13 19.50
N PHE A 914 -27.28 0.66 19.41
CA PHE A 914 -28.35 1.34 18.70
C PHE A 914 -28.88 2.54 19.47
N LYS A 915 -29.07 3.67 18.74
CA LYS A 915 -29.63 4.92 19.27
C LYS A 915 -30.48 5.63 18.21
N GLY A 916 -31.81 5.58 18.33
CA GLY A 916 -32.73 6.32 17.47
C GLY A 916 -32.75 5.85 16.01
N VAL A 917 -32.47 4.57 15.76
CA VAL A 917 -32.54 4.00 14.41
C VAL A 917 -33.99 3.90 13.93
N THR A 918 -34.26 4.50 12.78
CA THR A 918 -35.58 4.55 12.15
C THR A 918 -35.66 3.80 10.83
N GLY A 919 -34.54 3.32 10.31
CA GLY A 919 -34.51 2.57 9.05
C GLY A 919 -33.20 1.80 8.86
N ILE A 920 -33.19 1.01 7.81
CA ILE A 920 -32.01 0.25 7.38
C ILE A 920 -31.93 0.23 5.85
N GLU A 921 -30.72 0.36 5.33
CA GLU A 921 -30.36 0.25 3.91
C GLU A 921 -29.48 -0.98 3.71
N LEU A 922 -29.75 -1.77 2.67
CA LEU A 922 -28.94 -2.89 2.22
C LEU A 922 -28.45 -2.64 0.80
N THR A 923 -27.18 -2.96 0.52
CA THR A 923 -26.63 -2.97 -0.84
C THR A 923 -26.57 -4.41 -1.34
N VAL A 924 -27.42 -4.74 -2.34
CA VAL A 924 -27.68 -6.12 -2.80
C VAL A 924 -27.58 -6.21 -4.32
N ARG A 925 -27.12 -7.36 -4.83
CA ARG A 925 -27.27 -7.77 -6.24
C ARG A 925 -27.57 -9.27 -6.32
N GLY A 926 -27.97 -9.78 -7.49
CA GLY A 926 -28.07 -11.22 -7.74
C GLY A 926 -29.30 -11.64 -8.53
N TYR A 927 -29.43 -12.96 -8.69
CA TYR A 927 -30.45 -13.61 -9.51
C TYR A 927 -31.64 -14.09 -8.67
N GLY A 928 -32.05 -13.31 -7.67
CA GLY A 928 -33.13 -13.64 -6.77
C GLY A 928 -34.20 -12.57 -6.69
N ASN A 929 -35.43 -13.01 -6.40
CA ASN A 929 -36.53 -12.14 -6.01
C ASN A 929 -37.04 -12.62 -4.65
N GLY A 930 -37.04 -11.74 -3.66
CA GLY A 930 -37.40 -12.13 -2.30
C GLY A 930 -37.39 -10.94 -1.36
N THR A 931 -37.29 -11.21 -0.09
CA THR A 931 -37.33 -10.22 0.98
C THR A 931 -36.29 -10.57 2.05
N PHE A 932 -35.54 -9.57 2.51
CA PHE A 932 -34.78 -9.70 3.74
C PHE A 932 -35.65 -9.28 4.92
N GLU A 933 -35.84 -10.18 5.87
CA GLU A 933 -36.47 -9.92 7.17
C GLU A 933 -35.36 -9.47 8.16
N VAL A 934 -35.59 -8.33 8.80
CA VAL A 934 -34.68 -7.72 9.80
C VAL A 934 -35.14 -8.13 11.20
N ARG A 935 -34.23 -8.61 12.03
CA ARG A 935 -34.47 -9.03 13.41
C ARG A 935 -33.33 -8.63 14.34
N THR A 936 -33.59 -8.56 15.64
CA THR A 936 -32.57 -8.37 16.69
C THR A 936 -32.33 -9.60 17.55
N SER A 937 -32.92 -10.73 17.19
CA SER A 937 -32.57 -12.06 17.71
C SER A 937 -32.96 -13.11 16.65
N ILE A 938 -32.36 -14.30 16.67
CA ILE A 938 -32.55 -15.34 15.65
C ILE A 938 -34.03 -15.69 15.47
N ASP A 939 -34.71 -15.95 16.57
CA ASP A 939 -36.14 -16.35 16.57
C ASP A 939 -37.07 -15.19 16.99
N GLY A 940 -36.61 -13.96 16.96
CA GLY A 940 -37.36 -12.76 17.34
C GLY A 940 -38.37 -12.28 16.28
N PRO A 941 -39.17 -11.24 16.61
CA PRO A 941 -40.12 -10.70 15.67
C PRO A 941 -39.40 -10.03 14.47
N VAL A 942 -40.08 -10.03 13.32
CA VAL A 942 -39.63 -9.25 12.15
C VAL A 942 -39.91 -7.78 12.42
N LEU A 943 -38.83 -6.97 12.40
CA LEU A 943 -38.90 -5.53 12.62
C LEU A 943 -39.08 -4.75 11.32
N ALA A 944 -38.59 -5.29 10.22
CA ALA A 944 -38.73 -4.75 8.87
C ALA A 944 -38.61 -5.85 7.81
N GLU A 945 -39.22 -5.59 6.67
CA GLU A 945 -39.11 -6.37 5.45
C GLU A 945 -38.52 -5.48 4.35
N ILE A 946 -37.46 -5.99 3.67
CA ILE A 946 -36.76 -5.27 2.59
C ILE A 946 -36.92 -6.11 1.31
N PRO A 947 -37.90 -5.81 0.46
CA PRO A 947 -38.09 -6.51 -0.80
C PRO A 947 -36.92 -6.22 -1.75
N VAL A 948 -36.35 -7.27 -2.31
CA VAL A 948 -35.27 -7.19 -3.30
C VAL A 948 -35.67 -7.92 -4.58
N ARG A 949 -35.18 -7.43 -5.71
CA ARG A 949 -35.50 -7.96 -7.02
C ARG A 949 -34.23 -8.44 -7.74
N PHE A 950 -34.42 -9.22 -8.79
CA PHE A 950 -33.36 -9.56 -9.71
C PHE A 950 -32.63 -8.31 -10.22
N MET A 951 -31.32 -8.22 -9.97
CA MET A 951 -30.46 -7.13 -10.39
C MET A 951 -29.01 -7.61 -10.53
N THR A 952 -28.38 -7.31 -11.65
CA THR A 952 -27.01 -7.71 -11.96
C THR A 952 -25.94 -6.72 -11.44
N VAL A 953 -26.37 -5.52 -11.05
CA VAL A 953 -25.52 -4.47 -10.43
C VAL A 953 -25.87 -4.31 -8.97
N TRP A 954 -24.98 -3.72 -8.18
CA TRP A 954 -25.26 -3.38 -6.80
C TRP A 954 -26.31 -2.29 -6.73
N GLU A 955 -27.40 -2.54 -6.03
CA GLU A 955 -28.50 -1.62 -5.83
C GLU A 955 -28.82 -1.50 -4.35
N LYS A 956 -29.19 -0.29 -3.91
CA LYS A 956 -29.54 0.01 -2.53
C LYS A 956 -31.03 -0.17 -2.31
N TYR A 957 -31.38 -0.89 -1.25
CA TYR A 957 -32.77 -1.17 -0.84
C TYR A 957 -32.97 -0.70 0.60
N THR A 958 -33.97 0.13 0.82
CA THR A 958 -34.22 0.74 2.13
C THR A 958 -35.59 0.34 2.65
N SER A 959 -35.71 0.20 3.98
CA SER A 959 -36.99 0.05 4.66
C SER A 959 -36.99 0.78 5.99
N ASN A 960 -38.15 1.27 6.39
CA ASN A 960 -38.33 1.79 7.75
C ASN A 960 -38.18 0.62 8.74
N CYS A 961 -37.34 0.81 9.74
CA CYS A 961 -37.05 -0.18 10.75
C CYS A 961 -36.76 0.51 12.09
N ASN A 962 -37.68 0.43 13.03
CA ASN A 962 -37.43 0.93 14.37
C ASN A 962 -36.74 -0.15 15.21
N ILE A 963 -35.46 0.05 15.46
CA ILE A 963 -34.67 -0.80 16.37
C ILE A 963 -34.67 -0.13 17.74
N GLU A 964 -34.99 -0.87 18.78
CA GLU A 964 -35.01 -0.39 20.17
C GLU A 964 -33.58 -0.07 20.61
N ASP A 965 -33.36 1.05 21.26
CA ASP A 965 -32.08 1.51 21.77
C ASP A 965 -31.40 0.48 22.68
N GLY A 966 -30.08 0.45 22.63
CA GLY A 966 -29.20 -0.41 23.42
C GLY A 966 -28.38 -1.39 22.60
N ILE A 967 -27.58 -2.19 23.29
CA ILE A 967 -26.65 -3.14 22.67
C ILE A 967 -27.42 -4.37 22.18
N ARG A 968 -27.48 -4.57 20.86
CA ARG A 968 -28.23 -5.66 20.23
C ARG A 968 -27.52 -6.20 19.01
N PRO A 969 -27.76 -7.48 18.65
CA PRO A 969 -27.33 -8.02 17.36
C PRO A 969 -28.30 -7.60 16.24
N LEU A 970 -27.84 -7.74 14.98
CA LEU A 970 -28.64 -7.65 13.77
C LEU A 970 -28.67 -9.02 13.09
N TYR A 971 -29.84 -9.51 12.73
CA TYR A 971 -30.02 -10.70 11.90
C TYR A 971 -30.83 -10.36 10.65
N LEU A 972 -30.32 -10.80 9.50
CA LEU A 972 -30.99 -10.69 8.21
C LEU A 972 -31.36 -12.09 7.74
N THR A 973 -32.64 -12.39 7.57
CA THR A 973 -33.13 -13.66 7.04
C THR A 973 -33.69 -13.46 5.64
N TYR A 974 -33.16 -14.17 4.66
CA TYR A 974 -33.67 -14.10 3.29
C TYR A 974 -34.84 -15.05 3.07
N LYS A 975 -35.94 -14.53 2.49
CA LYS A 975 -37.14 -15.25 2.09
C LYS A 975 -37.38 -15.01 0.61
N GLY A 976 -37.24 -16.03 -0.21
CA GLY A 976 -37.50 -15.93 -1.64
C GLY A 976 -36.64 -16.86 -2.48
N GLY A 977 -36.95 -16.89 -3.77
CA GLY A 977 -36.23 -17.73 -4.72
C GLY A 977 -34.96 -17.08 -5.27
N GLY A 978 -34.10 -17.95 -5.81
CA GLY A 978 -32.85 -17.53 -6.46
C GLY A 978 -31.68 -17.39 -5.50
N ASN A 979 -30.65 -16.68 -5.93
CA ASN A 979 -29.40 -16.49 -5.23
C ASN A 979 -29.02 -15.00 -5.24
N VAL A 980 -28.97 -14.41 -4.07
CA VAL A 980 -28.63 -13.00 -3.91
C VAL A 980 -27.30 -12.84 -3.19
N LYS A 981 -26.72 -11.64 -3.30
CA LYS A 981 -25.44 -11.24 -2.71
C LYS A 981 -25.66 -9.98 -1.91
N LEU A 982 -25.08 -9.89 -0.72
CA LEU A 982 -25.14 -8.73 0.17
C LEU A 982 -23.74 -8.13 0.33
N LYS A 983 -23.56 -6.85 -0.07
CA LYS A 983 -22.29 -6.13 0.00
C LYS A 983 -22.11 -5.40 1.32
N SER A 984 -23.10 -4.59 1.66
CA SER A 984 -23.05 -3.73 2.85
C SER A 984 -24.46 -3.44 3.39
N PHE A 985 -24.48 -2.89 4.59
CA PHE A 985 -25.69 -2.35 5.21
C PHE A 985 -25.39 -1.10 6.02
N LYS A 986 -26.40 -0.24 6.18
CA LYS A 986 -26.32 0.99 6.94
C LYS A 986 -27.61 1.25 7.69
N PHE A 987 -27.51 1.80 8.91
CA PHE A 987 -28.67 2.23 9.67
C PHE A 987 -29.01 3.68 9.31
N ILE A 988 -30.33 4.01 9.36
CA ILE A 988 -30.87 5.33 9.06
C ILE A 988 -31.42 5.90 10.35
N HIS A 989 -31.05 7.12 10.65
CA HIS A 989 -31.51 7.88 11.80
C HIS A 989 -32.53 8.93 11.34
N GLY A 990 -33.56 9.22 12.18
CA GLY A 990 -34.65 10.17 11.89
C GLY A 990 -34.21 11.63 11.97
#